data_2a31d97d590dc4733cba0d3ea882777c
#
_entry.id   2a31d97d590dc4733cba0d3ea882777c
#
_cell.length_a   1.000
_cell.length_b   1.000
_cell.length_c   1.000
_cell.angle_alpha   90.00
_cell.angle_beta   90.00
_cell.angle_gamma   90.00
#
_symmetry.space_group_name_H-M   'P 1'
#
loop_
_entity.id
_entity.type
_entity.pdbx_description
1 polymer ?
#
loop_
_entity_poly.entity_id
_entity_poly.type
_entity_poly.pdbx_seq_one_letter_code
_entity_poly.pdbx_strand_id
1 'polypeptide(L)'
;VEEIITEKSITYKYENDSIKIDLGKEYTSKETYYVTIEYISKPNELKAGGSNAITDDKGLYFINPTGADEDKMPQIWTQGETQSNSAWFPTIDNPTEKMTNEIYITVDEKYTTLSNGLLVNTQKNTDGTKTDHWVMDLPHAPYLVMMGIGEFKKVTDEPWNGKEISYYVEKEYEQHAKAIFGKTKKMIEFYSNKLGTPYPWQKYAQIVARDYVSGAMENTTATLHGDFVCYQTTRETIDGAKGEGTIAHELFHQWFGDYASCESWSNLTLNESFATYGEYLWEEFENGRDAADNHSAESRFGYFAQAQQKQVDLVRFDYNEREDMFDAFSYNKGGQIIHMLRKYVGDDAFFASLKLYLEKNKFKTAEVHDLRLAFEEVTGQDLNWFFNEWYFAKGHPELEIKKTYDGTLKKLTITINQNQDLTVAPLYKLPVFIDIYADGKKDRKQIWIEDAKHTFTFTVDKQPDLVNFDAERQLLAKIDFAKTKQELVFQYKNAPLWGDRDEAMSFFSEHANDSDIQSLLMEIAVTDPWKNIRSQAIAILATLAKEKESELKPLLVRIYHEDKNTRVRALALKTLALKYKGDDLNALYEQALNEQSYAIVSEGFDAIASLNPSLAMKKATALENEASKDLMYSIMDLYAKQGTDDNHPYFIKIKKQFSGFELMSYGNLYGKFLKRCTKSETVIDGAKVLTKLASSDNKYVKYAAQKVIKDNLMNVWQGKEDKLNGQIDKLKKENQDVTTLNAELKVVQETKKQIVDLYNSIKK
;
A
#
# COMPACT_ATOMS: atom_id res chain seq x y z
N VAL A 1 -14.32 2.48 49.15
CA VAL A 1 -13.50 1.64 50.08
C VAL A 1 -12.10 1.70 49.52
N GLU A 2 -11.21 2.45 50.17
CA GLU A 2 -9.77 2.42 49.86
C GLU A 2 -9.25 1.03 50.27
N GLU A 3 -8.88 0.22 49.30
CA GLU A 3 -8.20 -1.04 49.53
C GLU A 3 -6.76 -0.73 49.96
N ILE A 4 -6.38 -1.09 51.18
CA ILE A 4 -4.99 -0.90 51.67
C ILE A 4 -4.13 -1.96 50.97
N ILE A 5 -3.43 -1.60 49.92
CA ILE A 5 -2.43 -2.43 49.26
C ILE A 5 -1.20 -2.47 50.12
N THR A 6 -0.88 -3.63 50.70
CA THR A 6 0.37 -3.83 51.44
C THR A 6 1.43 -4.30 50.43
N GLU A 7 2.36 -3.43 50.07
CA GLU A 7 3.49 -3.79 49.21
C GLU A 7 4.44 -4.70 49.99
N LYS A 8 4.68 -5.88 49.48
CA LYS A 8 5.67 -6.83 50.00
C LYS A 8 6.65 -7.17 48.87
N SER A 9 7.93 -6.96 49.11
CA SER A 9 8.96 -7.41 48.18
C SER A 9 8.92 -8.92 48.02
N ILE A 10 8.80 -9.37 46.77
CA ILE A 10 8.72 -10.78 46.40
C ILE A 10 9.96 -11.21 45.62
N THR A 11 10.29 -12.48 45.68
CA THR A 11 11.40 -13.06 44.92
C THR A 11 10.97 -13.34 43.48
N TYR A 12 11.87 -13.04 42.58
CA TYR A 12 11.65 -13.33 41.16
C TYR A 12 12.95 -13.82 40.50
N LYS A 13 12.79 -14.49 39.36
CA LYS A 13 13.87 -14.80 38.42
C LYS A 13 13.57 -14.19 37.08
N TYR A 14 14.56 -13.53 36.47
CA TYR A 14 14.48 -13.04 35.11
C TYR A 14 15.50 -13.75 34.23
N GLU A 15 15.04 -14.62 33.35
CA GLU A 15 15.88 -15.42 32.46
C GLU A 15 15.12 -15.79 31.20
N ASN A 16 15.78 -15.77 30.02
CA ASN A 16 15.20 -16.11 28.74
C ASN A 16 13.93 -15.30 28.45
N ASP A 17 13.98 -13.99 28.61
CA ASP A 17 12.90 -13.03 28.42
C ASP A 17 11.61 -13.34 29.21
N SER A 18 11.74 -14.09 30.28
CA SER A 18 10.65 -14.48 31.17
C SER A 18 10.91 -14.04 32.60
N ILE A 19 9.89 -13.44 33.24
CA ILE A 19 9.88 -13.11 34.67
C ILE A 19 9.09 -14.17 35.39
N LYS A 20 9.74 -14.94 36.26
CA LYS A 20 9.09 -15.94 37.13
C LYS A 20 9.00 -15.37 38.55
N ILE A 21 7.78 -15.11 39.00
CA ILE A 21 7.47 -14.46 40.27
C ILE A 21 6.90 -15.50 41.24
N ASP A 22 7.51 -15.62 42.44
CA ASP A 22 6.96 -16.44 43.50
C ASP A 22 5.98 -15.62 44.35
N LEU A 23 4.70 -15.88 44.19
CA LEU A 23 3.63 -15.18 44.90
C LEU A 23 3.51 -15.56 46.38
N GLY A 24 4.28 -16.56 46.83
CA GLY A 24 4.35 -16.99 48.23
C GLY A 24 3.13 -17.80 48.72
N LYS A 25 2.12 -17.96 47.90
CA LYS A 25 0.96 -18.87 48.13
C LYS A 25 0.30 -19.22 46.79
N GLU A 26 -0.51 -20.25 46.82
CA GLU A 26 -1.40 -20.58 45.72
C GLU A 26 -2.62 -19.62 45.70
N TYR A 27 -3.04 -19.23 44.50
CA TYR A 27 -4.25 -18.42 44.24
C TYR A 27 -5.22 -19.25 43.44
N THR A 28 -6.47 -19.13 43.75
CA THR A 28 -7.58 -19.72 42.97
C THR A 28 -8.03 -18.74 41.87
N SER A 29 -8.75 -19.21 40.89
CA SER A 29 -9.32 -18.33 39.81
C SER A 29 -10.33 -17.28 40.31
N LYS A 30 -10.70 -17.33 41.61
CA LYS A 30 -11.61 -16.35 42.23
C LYS A 30 -10.91 -15.31 43.07
N GLU A 31 -9.59 -15.43 43.25
CA GLU A 31 -8.79 -14.50 44.01
C GLU A 31 -8.06 -13.54 43.07
N THR A 32 -8.04 -12.26 43.41
CA THR A 32 -7.28 -11.24 42.71
C THR A 32 -5.97 -10.98 43.44
N TYR A 33 -4.88 -10.78 42.70
CA TYR A 33 -3.62 -10.34 43.22
C TYR A 33 -3.04 -9.23 42.32
N TYR A 34 -2.16 -8.44 42.90
CA TYR A 34 -1.46 -7.35 42.20
C TYR A 34 0.05 -7.57 42.27
N VAL A 35 0.74 -7.29 41.18
CA VAL A 35 2.19 -7.30 41.10
C VAL A 35 2.63 -5.96 40.54
N THR A 36 3.57 -5.28 41.25
CA THR A 36 4.21 -4.08 40.78
C THR A 36 5.60 -4.41 40.27
N ILE A 37 5.94 -3.99 39.06
CA ILE A 37 7.23 -4.19 38.43
C ILE A 37 7.82 -2.83 38.07
N GLU A 38 9.00 -2.49 38.69
CA GLU A 38 9.78 -1.35 38.26
C GLU A 38 10.85 -1.80 37.28
N TYR A 39 10.94 -1.17 36.12
CA TYR A 39 11.88 -1.59 35.09
C TYR A 39 12.30 -0.41 34.19
N ILE A 40 13.37 -0.63 33.42
CA ILE A 40 13.82 0.24 32.35
C ILE A 40 13.81 -0.59 31.06
N SER A 41 12.94 -0.23 30.14
CA SER A 41 12.93 -0.85 28.81
C SER A 41 14.10 -0.33 27.96
N LYS A 42 14.76 -1.24 27.23
CA LYS A 42 15.92 -0.94 26.37
C LYS A 42 15.73 -1.51 24.95
N PRO A 43 14.72 -1.07 24.21
CA PRO A 43 14.39 -1.65 22.92
C PRO A 43 15.53 -1.60 21.91
N ASN A 44 16.38 -0.56 21.96
CA ASN A 44 17.55 -0.43 21.08
C ASN A 44 18.70 -1.42 21.37
N GLU A 45 18.68 -2.13 22.51
CA GLU A 45 19.65 -3.18 22.82
C GLU A 45 19.21 -4.56 22.31
N LEU A 46 17.94 -4.70 21.85
CA LEU A 46 17.42 -5.93 21.27
C LEU A 46 18.05 -6.18 19.89
N LYS A 47 18.34 -7.45 19.59
CA LYS A 47 18.63 -7.85 18.23
C LYS A 47 17.30 -7.87 17.47
N ALA A 48 17.10 -6.84 16.71
CA ALA A 48 15.91 -6.77 15.89
C ALA A 48 15.89 -7.91 14.86
N GLY A 49 14.79 -8.64 14.85
CA GLY A 49 14.37 -9.46 13.73
C GLY A 49 13.66 -8.61 12.69
N GLY A 50 12.72 -9.18 12.00
CA GLY A 50 11.84 -8.53 11.04
C GLY A 50 11.63 -9.36 9.79
N SER A 51 10.54 -9.06 9.11
CA SER A 51 10.11 -9.67 7.86
C SER A 51 10.03 -8.62 6.75
N ASN A 52 9.47 -9.01 5.60
CA ASN A 52 9.15 -8.03 4.55
C ASN A 52 7.94 -7.14 4.90
N ALA A 53 7.05 -7.59 5.78
CA ALA A 53 5.85 -6.87 6.17
C ALA A 53 6.11 -5.96 7.39
N ILE A 54 6.80 -6.48 8.41
CA ILE A 54 7.23 -5.74 9.61
C ILE A 54 8.75 -5.80 9.63
N THR A 55 9.40 -4.70 9.27
CA THR A 55 10.84 -4.69 8.98
C THR A 55 11.74 -4.66 10.22
N ASP A 56 11.18 -4.44 11.41
CA ASP A 56 11.87 -4.37 12.70
C ASP A 56 10.85 -4.71 13.82
N ASP A 57 11.27 -5.43 14.87
CA ASP A 57 10.44 -5.98 15.95
C ASP A 57 10.82 -5.50 17.37
N LYS A 58 11.37 -4.30 17.50
CA LYS A 58 11.78 -3.73 18.81
C LYS A 58 10.63 -3.30 19.73
N GLY A 59 9.41 -3.24 19.23
CA GLY A 59 8.21 -2.87 19.99
C GLY A 59 8.07 -1.37 20.30
N LEU A 60 9.13 -0.68 20.70
CA LEU A 60 9.14 0.76 21.03
C LEU A 60 10.26 1.47 20.26
N TYR A 61 9.93 2.57 19.62
CA TYR A 61 10.80 3.28 18.70
C TYR A 61 10.96 4.76 19.08
N PHE A 62 12.20 5.24 19.03
CA PHE A 62 12.57 6.63 19.26
C PHE A 62 13.09 7.22 17.94
N ILE A 63 12.30 8.06 17.32
CA ILE A 63 12.62 8.70 16.05
C ILE A 63 13.23 10.07 16.31
N ASN A 64 14.43 10.31 15.79
CA ASN A 64 15.17 11.57 15.93
C ASN A 64 15.18 12.13 17.38
N PRO A 65 15.52 11.32 18.40
CA PRO A 65 15.34 11.70 19.82
C PRO A 65 16.14 12.91 20.25
N THR A 66 17.22 13.25 19.55
CA THR A 66 18.08 14.42 19.85
C THR A 66 17.71 15.65 19.03
N GLY A 67 16.78 15.54 18.07
CA GLY A 67 16.44 16.60 17.13
C GLY A 67 17.59 16.92 16.13
N ALA A 68 18.58 16.04 15.97
CA ALA A 68 19.73 16.25 15.10
C ALA A 68 19.37 16.25 13.60
N ASP A 69 18.27 15.63 13.21
CA ASP A 69 17.69 15.69 11.88
C ASP A 69 16.60 16.75 11.87
N GLU A 70 16.92 17.95 11.36
CA GLU A 70 15.99 19.09 11.29
C GLU A 70 14.79 18.81 10.36
N ASP A 71 14.89 17.81 9.50
CA ASP A 71 13.81 17.40 8.56
C ASP A 71 12.79 16.46 9.20
N LYS A 72 13.03 15.99 10.45
CA LYS A 72 12.15 15.04 11.14
C LYS A 72 11.76 15.53 12.52
N MET A 73 10.46 15.58 12.77
CA MET A 73 9.92 15.80 14.11
C MET A 73 10.34 14.65 15.05
N PRO A 74 10.90 14.95 16.26
CA PRO A 74 11.11 13.91 17.27
C PRO A 74 9.79 13.22 17.64
N GLN A 75 9.78 11.89 17.58
CA GLN A 75 8.61 11.06 17.83
C GLN A 75 8.97 9.82 18.63
N ILE A 76 8.00 9.32 19.38
CA ILE A 76 7.98 7.98 19.94
C ILE A 76 6.71 7.30 19.46
N TRP A 77 6.81 6.04 19.02
CA TRP A 77 5.68 5.22 18.68
C TRP A 77 5.99 3.74 18.95
N THR A 78 4.96 2.92 18.97
CA THR A 78 5.06 1.48 19.23
C THR A 78 4.54 0.66 18.06
N GLN A 79 5.09 -0.54 17.89
CA GLN A 79 4.60 -1.61 17.03
C GLN A 79 4.55 -2.90 17.82
N GLY A 80 3.36 -3.36 18.18
CA GLY A 80 3.16 -4.51 19.06
C GLY A 80 3.06 -5.84 18.34
N GLU A 81 2.53 -5.83 17.12
CA GLU A 81 2.33 -7.05 16.36
C GLU A 81 3.70 -7.57 15.84
N THR A 82 3.97 -8.84 15.95
CA THR A 82 3.13 -9.93 16.46
C THR A 82 3.14 -10.05 17.99
N GLN A 83 4.31 -10.05 18.64
CA GLN A 83 4.54 -10.17 20.08
C GLN A 83 5.71 -9.28 20.52
N SER A 84 5.73 -8.03 20.02
CA SER A 84 6.81 -7.08 20.28
C SER A 84 6.51 -6.12 21.43
N ASN A 85 5.29 -6.12 21.97
CA ASN A 85 4.94 -5.27 23.11
C ASN A 85 5.60 -5.70 24.44
N SER A 86 5.94 -6.98 24.57
CA SER A 86 6.74 -7.47 25.70
C SER A 86 8.15 -6.84 25.76
N ALA A 87 8.63 -6.19 24.71
CA ALA A 87 9.90 -5.47 24.69
C ALA A 87 9.86 -4.15 25.49
N TRP A 88 8.67 -3.57 25.73
CA TRP A 88 8.58 -2.30 26.43
C TRP A 88 7.67 -2.30 27.66
N PHE A 89 6.78 -3.28 27.81
CA PHE A 89 6.09 -3.49 29.11
C PHE A 89 5.94 -4.99 29.40
N PRO A 90 6.00 -5.39 30.71
CA PRO A 90 5.81 -6.78 31.10
C PRO A 90 4.38 -7.25 30.80
N THR A 91 4.24 -8.24 29.92
CA THR A 91 2.94 -8.81 29.56
C THR A 91 3.11 -10.26 29.10
N ILE A 92 2.01 -11.02 29.09
CA ILE A 92 1.93 -12.28 28.37
C ILE A 92 1.51 -11.91 26.94
N ASP A 93 2.50 -11.77 26.07
CA ASP A 93 2.33 -11.22 24.73
C ASP A 93 1.74 -12.27 23.77
N ASN A 94 0.44 -12.52 23.94
CA ASN A 94 -0.34 -13.50 23.15
C ASN A 94 -1.73 -12.93 22.87
N PRO A 95 -2.29 -13.09 21.66
CA PRO A 95 -3.63 -12.60 21.32
C PRO A 95 -4.76 -13.08 22.24
N THR A 96 -4.59 -14.25 22.90
CA THR A 96 -5.56 -14.78 23.84
C THR A 96 -5.70 -14.01 25.15
N GLU A 97 -4.67 -13.23 25.50
CA GLU A 97 -4.59 -12.52 26.80
C GLU A 97 -5.30 -11.16 26.74
N LYS A 98 -6.60 -11.18 26.40
CA LYS A 98 -7.42 -9.96 26.37
C LYS A 98 -7.43 -9.28 27.73
N MET A 99 -7.06 -8.00 27.76
CA MET A 99 -6.95 -7.21 28.98
C MET A 99 -7.47 -5.78 28.79
N THR A 100 -7.87 -5.15 29.88
CA THR A 100 -8.01 -3.70 29.97
C THR A 100 -6.69 -3.08 30.38
N ASN A 101 -6.45 -1.83 30.04
CA ASN A 101 -5.23 -1.14 30.43
C ASN A 101 -5.45 0.34 30.77
N GLU A 102 -4.62 0.85 31.67
CA GLU A 102 -4.47 2.26 31.93
C GLU A 102 -3.01 2.65 31.74
N ILE A 103 -2.77 3.74 31.03
CA ILE A 103 -1.41 4.22 30.74
C ILE A 103 -1.28 5.67 31.20
N TYR A 104 -0.27 5.93 32.05
CA TYR A 104 0.14 7.26 32.46
C TYR A 104 1.42 7.63 31.71
N ILE A 105 1.34 8.59 30.79
CA ILE A 105 2.45 9.03 29.96
C ILE A 105 2.96 10.38 30.47
N THR A 106 4.13 10.40 31.09
CA THR A 106 4.80 11.62 31.54
C THR A 106 5.83 12.07 30.52
N VAL A 107 5.64 13.27 29.96
CA VAL A 107 6.50 13.83 28.89
C VAL A 107 6.59 15.35 29.05
N ASP A 108 7.53 16.00 28.35
CA ASP A 108 7.59 17.45 28.26
C ASP A 108 6.22 18.00 27.82
N GLU A 109 5.78 19.14 28.41
CA GLU A 109 4.44 19.74 28.18
C GLU A 109 4.17 20.01 26.70
N LYS A 110 5.21 20.22 25.89
CA LYS A 110 5.07 20.49 24.44
C LYS A 110 4.57 19.31 23.63
N TYR A 111 4.75 18.08 24.10
CA TYR A 111 4.36 16.87 23.35
C TYR A 111 2.87 16.56 23.48
N THR A 112 2.29 16.15 22.39
CA THR A 112 0.97 15.51 22.33
C THR A 112 1.13 14.01 22.47
N THR A 113 0.29 13.38 23.30
CA THR A 113 0.26 11.90 23.41
C THR A 113 -1.01 11.33 22.80
N LEU A 114 -0.93 10.09 22.33
CA LEU A 114 -2.07 9.26 21.95
C LEU A 114 -1.85 7.85 22.49
N SER A 115 -2.92 7.24 23.02
CA SER A 115 -2.95 5.82 23.38
C SER A 115 -4.34 5.25 23.20
N ASN A 116 -4.52 3.96 23.50
CA ASN A 116 -5.79 3.27 23.44
C ASN A 116 -6.81 3.87 24.45
N GLY A 117 -8.10 3.75 24.12
CA GLY A 117 -9.18 4.23 24.98
C GLY A 117 -9.28 5.75 25.05
N LEU A 118 -9.71 6.29 26.16
CA LEU A 118 -9.98 7.72 26.36
C LEU A 118 -8.90 8.42 27.18
N LEU A 119 -8.55 9.65 26.83
CA LEU A 119 -7.78 10.54 27.68
C LEU A 119 -8.71 11.07 28.77
N VAL A 120 -8.54 10.57 29.99
CA VAL A 120 -9.43 10.91 31.10
C VAL A 120 -8.89 12.05 31.97
N ASN A 121 -7.57 12.27 31.97
CA ASN A 121 -6.94 13.35 32.71
C ASN A 121 -5.61 13.79 32.10
N THR A 122 -5.28 15.06 32.24
CA THR A 122 -3.96 15.64 31.96
C THR A 122 -3.53 16.45 33.18
N GLN A 123 -2.45 16.05 33.83
CA GLN A 123 -1.87 16.74 34.96
C GLN A 123 -0.60 17.45 34.55
N LYS A 124 -0.51 18.75 34.74
CA LYS A 124 0.74 19.51 34.61
C LYS A 124 1.59 19.35 35.86
N ASN A 125 2.86 19.06 35.67
CA ASN A 125 3.84 18.89 36.74
C ASN A 125 4.65 20.17 36.97
N THR A 126 5.32 20.28 38.11
CA THR A 126 6.08 21.50 38.46
C THR A 126 7.43 21.60 37.77
N ASP A 127 7.89 20.52 37.12
CA ASP A 127 9.19 20.43 36.44
C ASP A 127 9.12 20.71 34.92
N GLY A 128 7.95 21.17 34.39
CA GLY A 128 7.75 21.46 32.99
C GLY A 128 7.28 20.26 32.16
N THR A 129 7.00 19.13 32.83
CA THR A 129 6.37 17.98 32.21
C THR A 129 4.86 17.97 32.42
N LYS A 130 4.16 17.09 31.70
CA LYS A 130 2.77 16.72 31.97
C LYS A 130 2.63 15.21 32.03
N THR A 131 1.59 14.75 32.73
CA THR A 131 1.18 13.35 32.76
C THR A 131 -0.20 13.22 32.18
N ASP A 132 -0.32 12.53 31.05
CA ASP A 132 -1.58 12.18 30.41
C ASP A 132 -2.02 10.79 30.87
N HIS A 133 -3.26 10.65 31.35
CA HIS A 133 -3.87 9.40 31.80
C HIS A 133 -4.87 8.89 30.75
N TRP A 134 -4.54 7.79 30.11
CA TRP A 134 -5.33 7.09 29.13
C TRP A 134 -5.96 5.83 29.72
N VAL A 135 -7.25 5.56 29.45
CA VAL A 135 -8.00 4.42 29.97
C VAL A 135 -8.68 3.65 28.85
N MET A 136 -8.34 2.39 28.75
CA MET A 136 -8.97 1.40 27.88
C MET A 136 -9.69 0.38 28.76
N ASP A 137 -10.99 0.60 28.97
CA ASP A 137 -11.83 -0.20 29.87
C ASP A 137 -12.53 -1.39 29.19
N LEU A 138 -12.32 -1.56 27.88
CA LEU A 138 -12.77 -2.71 27.13
C LEU A 138 -11.60 -3.66 26.84
N PRO A 139 -11.80 -4.99 26.97
CA PRO A 139 -10.70 -5.93 26.79
C PRO A 139 -10.25 -6.00 25.34
N HIS A 140 -8.93 -5.92 25.11
CA HIS A 140 -8.28 -6.09 23.81
C HIS A 140 -6.95 -6.86 23.95
N ALA A 141 -6.41 -7.35 22.83
CA ALA A 141 -5.19 -8.15 22.86
C ALA A 141 -3.96 -7.27 23.17
N PRO A 142 -2.93 -7.82 23.86
CA PRO A 142 -1.73 -7.06 24.22
C PRO A 142 -1.00 -6.44 23.04
N TYR A 143 -0.94 -7.09 21.88
CA TYR A 143 -0.25 -6.56 20.69
C TYR A 143 -0.87 -5.27 20.16
N LEU A 144 -2.11 -4.96 20.52
CA LEU A 144 -2.87 -3.77 20.13
C LEU A 144 -2.63 -2.57 21.06
N VAL A 145 -1.91 -2.76 22.16
CA VAL A 145 -1.55 -1.66 23.08
C VAL A 145 -0.52 -0.76 22.41
N MET A 146 -0.80 0.54 22.41
CA MET A 146 0.07 1.50 21.74
C MET A 146 0.27 2.79 22.52
N MET A 147 1.36 3.48 22.22
CA MET A 147 1.52 4.91 22.49
C MET A 147 2.17 5.62 21.31
N GLY A 148 1.71 6.85 21.04
CA GLY A 148 2.29 7.80 20.10
C GLY A 148 2.58 9.11 20.79
N ILE A 149 3.80 9.66 20.66
CA ILE A 149 4.26 10.88 21.34
C ILE A 149 5.02 11.74 20.34
N GLY A 150 4.69 13.02 20.25
CA GLY A 150 5.34 13.99 19.37
C GLY A 150 4.68 15.35 19.42
N GLU A 151 5.20 16.33 18.70
CA GLU A 151 4.56 17.64 18.58
C GLU A 151 3.39 17.61 17.55
N PHE A 152 2.57 16.55 17.65
CA PHE A 152 1.42 16.35 16.75
C PHE A 152 0.33 17.42 16.96
N LYS A 153 -0.37 17.72 15.87
CA LYS A 153 -1.63 18.47 15.87
C LYS A 153 -2.78 17.49 15.86
N LYS A 154 -3.68 17.63 16.83
CA LYS A 154 -4.94 16.89 16.88
C LYS A 154 -5.99 17.63 16.08
N VAL A 155 -6.49 17.04 15.02
CA VAL A 155 -7.61 17.52 14.21
C VAL A 155 -8.83 16.67 14.55
N THR A 156 -9.83 17.28 15.19
CA THR A 156 -11.09 16.59 15.52
C THR A 156 -12.06 16.70 14.35
N ASP A 157 -12.69 15.58 14.02
CA ASP A 157 -13.75 15.54 13.02
C ASP A 157 -15.13 15.43 13.68
N GLU A 158 -16.19 15.39 12.87
CA GLU A 158 -17.54 15.19 13.39
C GLU A 158 -17.66 13.81 14.08
N PRO A 159 -18.18 13.76 15.31
CA PRO A 159 -18.32 12.50 16.03
C PRO A 159 -19.34 11.58 15.35
N TRP A 160 -19.15 10.28 15.55
CA TRP A 160 -20.13 9.27 15.17
C TRP A 160 -20.81 8.69 16.44
N ASN A 161 -22.13 8.85 16.57
CA ASN A 161 -22.89 8.38 17.73
C ASN A 161 -22.26 8.78 19.09
N GLY A 162 -21.76 10.02 19.18
CA GLY A 162 -21.11 10.55 20.37
C GLY A 162 -19.66 10.11 20.59
N LYS A 163 -19.12 9.28 19.71
CA LYS A 163 -17.71 8.81 19.75
C LYS A 163 -16.83 9.78 18.98
N GLU A 164 -15.74 10.23 19.60
CA GLU A 164 -14.78 11.14 18.96
C GLU A 164 -14.09 10.45 17.78
N ILE A 165 -13.94 11.18 16.68
CA ILE A 165 -13.06 10.85 15.55
C ILE A 165 -12.00 11.94 15.48
N SER A 166 -10.71 11.53 15.48
CA SER A 166 -9.60 12.49 15.49
C SER A 166 -8.37 11.99 14.75
N TYR A 167 -7.60 12.94 14.22
CA TYR A 167 -6.39 12.71 13.43
C TYR A 167 -5.21 13.42 14.06
N TYR A 168 -4.12 12.69 14.26
CA TYR A 168 -2.88 13.20 14.85
C TYR A 168 -1.81 13.25 13.75
N VAL A 169 -1.51 14.46 13.31
CA VAL A 169 -0.63 14.71 12.17
C VAL A 169 0.45 15.74 12.53
N GLU A 170 1.54 15.76 11.78
CA GLU A 170 2.53 16.84 11.90
C GLU A 170 1.90 18.19 11.51
N LYS A 171 2.44 19.28 12.06
CA LYS A 171 1.89 20.64 11.91
C LYS A 171 1.67 21.04 10.44
N GLU A 172 2.55 20.63 9.55
CA GLU A 172 2.44 20.97 8.12
C GLU A 172 1.25 20.31 7.43
N TYR A 173 0.75 19.18 7.99
CA TYR A 173 -0.40 18.43 7.46
C TYR A 173 -1.72 18.73 8.19
N GLU A 174 -1.72 19.62 9.20
CA GLU A 174 -2.92 19.97 9.97
C GLU A 174 -4.09 20.41 9.07
N GLN A 175 -3.82 21.29 8.11
CA GLN A 175 -4.82 21.77 7.14
C GLN A 175 -5.25 20.72 6.11
N HIS A 176 -4.50 19.64 5.95
CA HIS A 176 -4.73 18.58 4.99
C HIS A 176 -5.37 17.34 5.61
N ALA A 177 -5.40 17.23 6.94
CA ALA A 177 -5.86 16.04 7.64
C ALA A 177 -7.28 15.60 7.23
N LYS A 178 -8.21 16.54 7.05
CA LYS A 178 -9.57 16.22 6.59
C LYS A 178 -9.63 15.77 5.11
N ALA A 179 -8.73 16.19 4.27
CA ALA A 179 -8.64 15.69 2.90
C ALA A 179 -8.12 14.25 2.86
N ILE A 180 -7.25 13.87 3.81
CA ILE A 180 -6.68 12.53 3.93
C ILE A 180 -7.68 11.57 4.59
N PHE A 181 -8.20 11.94 5.76
CA PHE A 181 -8.94 11.06 6.66
C PHE A 181 -10.45 11.30 6.72
N GLY A 182 -10.97 12.34 6.07
CA GLY A 182 -12.35 12.81 6.28
C GLY A 182 -13.46 11.84 5.87
N LYS A 183 -13.13 10.75 5.15
CA LYS A 183 -14.07 9.67 4.87
C LYS A 183 -14.24 8.69 6.03
N THR A 184 -13.44 8.76 7.07
CA THR A 184 -13.46 7.85 8.23
C THR A 184 -14.84 7.69 8.86
N LYS A 185 -15.55 8.80 9.10
CA LYS A 185 -16.91 8.76 9.64
C LYS A 185 -17.87 7.96 8.76
N LYS A 186 -17.79 8.18 7.45
CA LYS A 186 -18.60 7.45 6.45
C LYS A 186 -18.25 5.96 6.42
N MET A 187 -16.97 5.61 6.56
CA MET A 187 -16.51 4.22 6.66
C MET A 187 -17.05 3.54 7.92
N ILE A 188 -16.96 4.19 9.09
CA ILE A 188 -17.50 3.66 10.36
C ILE A 188 -19.01 3.40 10.24
N GLU A 189 -19.76 4.34 9.67
CA GLU A 189 -21.20 4.21 9.44
C GLU A 189 -21.51 3.04 8.49
N PHE A 190 -20.79 2.97 7.36
CA PHE A 190 -20.96 1.93 6.37
C PHE A 190 -20.69 0.54 6.96
N TYR A 191 -19.54 0.32 7.60
CA TYR A 191 -19.19 -0.98 8.17
C TYR A 191 -20.11 -1.37 9.32
N SER A 192 -20.46 -0.43 10.21
CA SER A 192 -21.41 -0.68 11.31
C SER A 192 -22.76 -1.20 10.77
N ASN A 193 -23.26 -0.55 9.72
CA ASN A 193 -24.53 -0.93 9.10
C ASN A 193 -24.42 -2.24 8.33
N LYS A 194 -23.34 -2.43 7.56
CA LYS A 194 -23.15 -3.62 6.73
C LYS A 194 -22.94 -4.88 7.54
N LEU A 195 -22.20 -4.79 8.65
CA LEU A 195 -21.97 -5.88 9.59
C LEU A 195 -23.13 -6.10 10.57
N GLY A 196 -24.08 -5.17 10.66
CA GLY A 196 -25.13 -5.20 11.67
C GLY A 196 -24.61 -5.18 13.11
N THR A 197 -23.36 -4.75 13.30
CA THR A 197 -22.64 -4.62 14.57
C THR A 197 -22.05 -3.22 14.64
N PRO A 198 -22.61 -2.31 15.49
CA PRO A 198 -22.09 -0.95 15.63
C PRO A 198 -20.62 -0.94 16.01
N TYR A 199 -19.88 0.10 15.60
CA TYR A 199 -18.48 0.31 16.02
C TYR A 199 -18.37 0.16 17.56
N PRO A 200 -17.59 -0.83 18.07
CA PRO A 200 -17.71 -1.24 19.46
C PRO A 200 -16.96 -0.32 20.46
N TRP A 201 -15.98 0.44 19.99
CA TRP A 201 -15.02 1.15 20.84
C TRP A 201 -15.46 2.56 21.23
N GLN A 202 -14.73 3.20 22.18
CA GLN A 202 -15.11 4.50 22.78
C GLN A 202 -14.82 5.70 21.87
N LYS A 203 -13.73 5.63 21.07
CA LYS A 203 -13.30 6.64 20.09
C LYS A 203 -12.69 5.97 18.88
N TYR A 204 -12.39 6.72 17.83
CA TYR A 204 -11.47 6.31 16.78
C TYR A 204 -10.48 7.42 16.47
N ALA A 205 -9.22 7.18 16.76
CA ALA A 205 -8.12 8.09 16.44
C ALA A 205 -7.20 7.45 15.39
N GLN A 206 -6.57 8.28 14.57
CA GLN A 206 -5.56 7.88 13.62
C GLN A 206 -4.34 8.77 13.79
N ILE A 207 -3.14 8.18 13.80
CA ILE A 207 -1.86 8.89 13.94
C ILE A 207 -0.93 8.52 12.79
N VAL A 208 -0.14 9.48 12.31
CA VAL A 208 0.85 9.25 11.25
C VAL A 208 2.25 9.34 11.81
N ALA A 209 3.03 8.26 11.64
CA ALA A 209 4.37 8.13 12.18
C ALA A 209 5.44 8.14 11.08
N ARG A 210 6.58 8.79 11.38
CA ARG A 210 7.78 8.79 10.52
C ARG A 210 8.58 7.50 10.70
N ASP A 211 9.21 7.06 9.63
CA ASP A 211 10.07 5.87 9.60
C ASP A 211 9.38 4.61 10.14
N TYR A 212 8.07 4.52 9.94
CA TYR A 212 7.31 3.40 10.43
C TYR A 212 7.76 2.07 9.79
N VAL A 213 7.77 1.00 10.59
CA VAL A 213 8.35 -0.30 10.20
C VAL A 213 7.41 -1.18 9.39
N SER A 214 6.15 -0.76 9.22
CA SER A 214 5.13 -1.41 8.39
C SER A 214 4.32 -0.36 7.62
N GLY A 215 3.24 -0.75 6.92
CA GLY A 215 2.33 0.17 6.24
C GLY A 215 1.44 0.94 7.21
N ALA A 216 0.74 0.20 8.06
CA ALA A 216 -0.13 0.71 9.12
C ALA A 216 -0.32 -0.37 10.20
N MET A 217 -1.11 -0.06 11.23
CA MET A 217 -1.41 -0.95 12.35
C MET A 217 -2.74 -0.58 13.01
N GLU A 218 -3.56 -1.56 13.23
CA GLU A 218 -4.93 -1.45 13.71
C GLU A 218 -5.08 -1.14 15.21
N ASN A 219 -4.05 -0.75 15.94
CA ASN A 219 -4.10 -0.56 17.40
C ASN A 219 -5.46 -0.05 17.87
N THR A 220 -6.10 -0.79 18.77
CA THR A 220 -7.49 -0.57 19.16
C THR A 220 -7.75 0.89 19.53
N THR A 221 -8.71 1.52 18.87
CA THR A 221 -9.08 2.95 19.00
C THR A 221 -8.04 3.97 18.56
N ALA A 222 -6.85 3.56 18.14
CA ALA A 222 -5.71 4.45 17.88
C ALA A 222 -4.81 3.90 16.76
N THR A 223 -5.39 3.75 15.57
CA THR A 223 -4.72 3.26 14.36
C THR A 223 -3.49 4.09 14.00
N LEU A 224 -2.39 3.43 13.68
CA LEU A 224 -1.16 4.08 13.28
C LEU A 224 -0.88 3.85 11.80
N HIS A 225 -0.50 4.90 11.07
CA HIS A 225 -0.15 4.86 9.65
C HIS A 225 1.27 5.35 9.43
N GLY A 226 1.99 4.73 8.50
CA GLY A 226 3.26 5.26 8.01
C GLY A 226 3.07 6.56 7.22
N ASP A 227 4.00 7.50 7.35
CA ASP A 227 3.97 8.78 6.64
C ASP A 227 3.91 8.61 5.11
N PHE A 228 4.60 7.62 4.58
CA PHE A 228 4.61 7.30 3.14
C PHE A 228 3.27 6.78 2.61
N VAL A 229 2.40 6.27 3.49
CA VAL A 229 1.05 5.81 3.14
C VAL A 229 0.07 6.97 3.07
N CYS A 230 0.08 7.85 4.08
CA CYS A 230 -0.99 8.83 4.29
C CYS A 230 -0.61 10.28 3.98
N TYR A 231 0.64 10.72 4.19
CA TYR A 231 0.96 12.14 4.03
C TYR A 231 0.85 12.61 2.59
N GLN A 232 -0.06 13.55 2.37
CA GLN A 232 -0.33 14.23 1.11
C GLN A 232 -1.06 15.55 1.38
N THR A 233 -0.94 16.48 0.45
CA THR A 233 -1.66 17.75 0.51
C THR A 233 -3.08 17.59 -0.06
N THR A 234 -3.98 18.51 0.29
CA THR A 234 -5.35 18.56 -0.27
C THR A 234 -5.35 18.62 -1.80
N ARG A 235 -4.37 19.29 -2.41
CA ARG A 235 -4.28 19.36 -3.87
C ARG A 235 -3.87 18.02 -4.50
N GLU A 236 -2.99 17.26 -3.83
CA GLU A 236 -2.61 15.91 -4.29
C GLU A 236 -3.79 14.95 -4.30
N THR A 237 -4.75 15.11 -3.37
CA THR A 237 -5.94 14.24 -3.32
C THR A 237 -6.87 14.38 -4.52
N ILE A 238 -6.74 15.45 -5.33
CA ILE A 238 -7.52 15.64 -6.58
C ILE A 238 -7.27 14.48 -7.57
N ASP A 239 -6.07 13.95 -7.59
CA ASP A 239 -5.68 12.83 -8.48
C ASP A 239 -5.94 11.45 -7.86
N GLY A 240 -6.64 11.40 -6.75
CA GLY A 240 -6.93 10.22 -5.94
C GLY A 240 -6.14 10.23 -4.63
N ALA A 241 -6.87 10.09 -3.52
CA ALA A 241 -6.26 10.03 -2.20
C ALA A 241 -5.42 8.76 -2.04
N LYS A 242 -4.17 8.92 -1.60
CA LYS A 242 -3.33 7.80 -1.18
C LYS A 242 -3.84 7.27 0.15
N GLY A 243 -3.64 5.97 0.40
CA GLY A 243 -3.92 5.36 1.69
C GLY A 243 -5.41 5.17 2.03
N GLU A 244 -6.35 5.55 1.16
CA GLU A 244 -7.79 5.37 1.45
C GLU A 244 -8.14 3.90 1.68
N GLY A 245 -7.60 2.99 0.86
CA GLY A 245 -7.74 1.54 1.05
C GLY A 245 -7.14 1.09 2.39
N THR A 246 -5.93 1.58 2.73
CA THR A 246 -5.29 1.26 4.02
C THR A 246 -6.10 1.79 5.20
N ILE A 247 -6.67 2.99 5.13
CA ILE A 247 -7.56 3.52 6.17
C ILE A 247 -8.80 2.61 6.33
N ALA A 248 -9.36 2.12 5.24
CA ALA A 248 -10.49 1.20 5.25
C ALA A 248 -10.11 -0.17 5.85
N HIS A 249 -8.92 -0.69 5.53
CA HIS A 249 -8.31 -1.91 6.06
C HIS A 249 -8.18 -1.83 7.59
N GLU A 250 -7.44 -0.84 8.09
CA GLU A 250 -7.19 -0.65 9.51
C GLU A 250 -8.47 -0.38 10.31
N LEU A 251 -9.43 0.31 9.72
CA LEU A 251 -10.72 0.51 10.37
C LEU A 251 -11.52 -0.81 10.44
N PHE A 252 -11.45 -1.67 9.41
CA PHE A 252 -12.18 -2.94 9.43
C PHE A 252 -11.65 -3.90 10.48
N HIS A 253 -10.36 -3.84 10.78
CA HIS A 253 -9.75 -4.57 11.89
C HIS A 253 -10.39 -4.27 13.24
N GLN A 254 -10.97 -3.09 13.44
CA GLN A 254 -11.64 -2.75 14.70
C GLN A 254 -12.79 -3.73 15.04
N TRP A 255 -13.29 -4.51 14.05
CA TRP A 255 -14.21 -5.65 14.24
C TRP A 255 -13.47 -6.99 14.09
N PHE A 256 -12.63 -7.15 13.07
CA PHE A 256 -11.91 -8.38 12.76
C PHE A 256 -10.41 -8.21 13.03
N GLY A 257 -9.99 -8.57 14.22
CA GLY A 257 -8.65 -8.35 14.78
C GLY A 257 -8.73 -7.84 16.22
N ASP A 258 -9.47 -6.76 16.45
CA ASP A 258 -9.60 -6.12 17.75
C ASP A 258 -10.77 -6.68 18.57
N TYR A 259 -12.00 -6.60 18.03
CA TYR A 259 -13.20 -7.03 18.73
C TYR A 259 -13.28 -8.56 18.83
N ALA A 260 -13.03 -9.24 17.72
CA ALA A 260 -12.78 -10.68 17.65
C ALA A 260 -11.39 -10.90 17.06
N SER A 261 -10.41 -11.35 17.84
CA SER A 261 -9.02 -11.59 17.41
C SER A 261 -8.80 -13.04 17.02
N CYS A 262 -7.78 -13.31 16.20
CA CYS A 262 -7.31 -14.67 15.98
C CYS A 262 -6.79 -15.28 17.29
N GLU A 263 -7.05 -16.58 17.51
CA GLU A 263 -6.59 -17.29 18.71
C GLU A 263 -5.08 -17.47 18.72
N SER A 264 -4.52 -17.67 17.55
CA SER A 264 -3.09 -17.79 17.31
C SER A 264 -2.76 -17.22 15.92
N TRP A 265 -1.50 -16.93 15.68
CA TRP A 265 -1.04 -16.42 14.39
C TRP A 265 -1.30 -17.40 13.24
N SER A 266 -1.50 -18.69 13.54
CA SER A 266 -1.97 -19.68 12.56
C SER A 266 -3.32 -19.32 11.94
N ASN A 267 -4.15 -18.60 12.68
CA ASN A 267 -5.48 -18.14 12.26
C ASN A 267 -5.49 -16.66 11.83
N LEU A 268 -4.33 -16.08 11.47
CA LEU A 268 -4.18 -14.67 11.08
C LEU A 268 -5.15 -14.24 9.96
N THR A 269 -5.60 -15.18 9.14
CA THR A 269 -6.62 -14.96 8.11
C THR A 269 -7.92 -14.35 8.68
N LEU A 270 -8.25 -14.58 9.97
CA LEU A 270 -9.43 -13.99 10.62
C LEU A 270 -9.28 -12.48 10.84
N ASN A 271 -8.06 -11.98 10.90
CA ASN A 271 -7.74 -10.56 10.94
C ASN A 271 -7.53 -10.02 9.51
N GLU A 272 -6.47 -10.44 8.84
CA GLU A 272 -5.95 -9.83 7.63
C GLU A 272 -6.79 -10.07 6.38
N SER A 273 -7.32 -11.29 6.21
CA SER A 273 -8.17 -11.56 5.06
C SER A 273 -9.47 -10.75 5.12
N PHE A 274 -10.00 -10.57 6.34
CA PHE A 274 -11.19 -9.74 6.54
C PHE A 274 -10.91 -8.26 6.33
N ALA A 275 -9.80 -7.73 6.82
CA ALA A 275 -9.41 -6.36 6.59
C ALA A 275 -9.18 -6.06 5.09
N THR A 276 -8.49 -6.96 4.38
CA THR A 276 -8.35 -6.90 2.91
C THR A 276 -9.70 -6.94 2.21
N TYR A 277 -10.64 -7.76 2.72
CA TYR A 277 -12.00 -7.78 2.17
C TYR A 277 -12.80 -6.53 2.55
N GLY A 278 -12.48 -5.88 3.66
CA GLY A 278 -12.97 -4.56 4.03
C GLY A 278 -12.66 -3.50 2.97
N GLU A 279 -11.45 -3.52 2.42
CA GLU A 279 -11.07 -2.65 1.29
C GLU A 279 -11.98 -2.87 0.07
N TYR A 280 -12.21 -4.15 -0.31
CA TYR A 280 -13.13 -4.49 -1.39
C TYR A 280 -14.55 -3.95 -1.13
N LEU A 281 -15.08 -4.13 0.09
CA LEU A 281 -16.42 -3.67 0.46
C LEU A 281 -16.52 -2.14 0.42
N TRP A 282 -15.47 -1.44 0.82
CA TRP A 282 -15.40 0.02 0.74
C TRP A 282 -15.36 0.51 -0.70
N GLU A 283 -14.52 -0.09 -1.54
CA GLU A 283 -14.48 0.23 -2.97
C GLU A 283 -15.82 -0.03 -3.67
N GLU A 284 -16.48 -1.16 -3.36
CA GLU A 284 -17.81 -1.49 -3.89
C GLU A 284 -18.85 -0.42 -3.51
N PHE A 285 -18.81 0.06 -2.27
CA PHE A 285 -19.74 1.06 -1.76
C PHE A 285 -19.45 2.47 -2.26
N GLU A 286 -18.20 2.91 -2.23
CA GLU A 286 -17.79 4.28 -2.51
C GLU A 286 -17.67 4.55 -4.00
N ASN A 287 -17.06 3.65 -4.74
CA ASN A 287 -16.64 3.81 -6.13
C ASN A 287 -17.36 2.85 -7.10
N GLY A 288 -18.19 1.93 -6.57
CA GLY A 288 -18.97 1.00 -7.35
C GLY A 288 -18.26 -0.30 -7.70
N ARG A 289 -19.02 -1.22 -8.31
CA ARG A 289 -18.58 -2.59 -8.58
C ARG A 289 -17.32 -2.67 -9.45
N ASP A 290 -17.14 -1.81 -10.44
CA ASP A 290 -15.95 -1.80 -11.30
C ASP A 290 -14.66 -1.53 -10.50
N ALA A 291 -14.73 -0.62 -9.52
CA ALA A 291 -13.60 -0.31 -8.64
C ALA A 291 -13.23 -1.52 -7.77
N ALA A 292 -14.21 -2.15 -7.15
CA ALA A 292 -14.02 -3.33 -6.31
C ALA A 292 -13.48 -4.53 -7.11
N ASP A 293 -14.00 -4.77 -8.32
CA ASP A 293 -13.52 -5.85 -9.18
C ASP A 293 -12.08 -5.62 -9.67
N ASN A 294 -11.71 -4.36 -9.96
CA ASN A 294 -10.34 -4.00 -10.29
C ASN A 294 -9.40 -4.24 -9.08
N HIS A 295 -9.79 -3.80 -7.89
CA HIS A 295 -9.05 -4.04 -6.66
C HIS A 295 -8.87 -5.56 -6.39
N SER A 296 -9.95 -6.34 -6.57
CA SER A 296 -9.92 -7.79 -6.47
C SER A 296 -8.98 -8.44 -7.49
N ALA A 297 -8.89 -7.93 -8.71
CA ALA A 297 -7.98 -8.44 -9.74
C ALA A 297 -6.51 -8.15 -9.38
N GLU A 298 -6.20 -6.97 -8.86
CA GLU A 298 -4.87 -6.62 -8.35
C GLU A 298 -4.47 -7.54 -7.19
N SER A 299 -5.40 -7.82 -6.28
CA SER A 299 -5.20 -8.76 -5.17
C SER A 299 -4.92 -10.18 -5.68
N ARG A 300 -5.72 -10.70 -6.64
CA ARG A 300 -5.45 -12.01 -7.28
C ARG A 300 -4.08 -12.08 -7.95
N PHE A 301 -3.69 -11.01 -8.63
CA PHE A 301 -2.36 -10.94 -9.26
C PHE A 301 -1.24 -11.06 -8.22
N GLY A 302 -1.34 -10.35 -7.10
CA GLY A 302 -0.38 -10.45 -5.98
C GLY A 302 -0.28 -11.87 -5.43
N TYR A 303 -1.43 -12.54 -5.22
CA TYR A 303 -1.46 -13.93 -4.80
C TYR A 303 -0.78 -14.86 -5.80
N PHE A 304 -1.15 -14.80 -7.08
CA PHE A 304 -0.57 -15.69 -8.10
C PHE A 304 0.94 -15.46 -8.27
N ALA A 305 1.41 -14.24 -8.15
CA ALA A 305 2.85 -13.93 -8.19
C ALA A 305 3.62 -14.61 -7.04
N GLN A 306 3.09 -14.57 -5.81
CA GLN A 306 3.71 -15.23 -4.68
C GLN A 306 3.54 -16.76 -4.73
N ALA A 307 2.40 -17.25 -5.22
CA ALA A 307 2.11 -18.67 -5.35
C ALA A 307 3.07 -19.41 -6.31
N GLN A 308 3.76 -18.68 -7.20
CA GLN A 308 4.86 -19.25 -8.02
C GLN A 308 6.13 -19.52 -7.20
N GLN A 309 6.30 -18.87 -6.05
CA GLN A 309 7.50 -18.96 -5.22
C GLN A 309 7.33 -19.94 -4.05
N LYS A 310 6.14 -19.96 -3.45
CA LYS A 310 5.81 -20.87 -2.36
C LYS A 310 4.35 -21.32 -2.44
N GLN A 311 4.05 -22.48 -1.86
CA GLN A 311 2.68 -23.00 -1.72
C GLN A 311 2.46 -23.41 -0.28
N VAL A 312 1.55 -22.70 0.41
CA VAL A 312 1.23 -22.92 1.81
C VAL A 312 -0.29 -22.92 2.02
N ASP A 313 -0.74 -23.54 3.10
CA ASP A 313 -2.12 -23.46 3.54
C ASP A 313 -2.44 -22.05 4.05
N LEU A 314 -3.69 -21.65 4.04
CA LEU A 314 -4.09 -20.36 4.59
C LEU A 314 -4.00 -20.39 6.13
N VAL A 315 -4.52 -21.44 6.75
CA VAL A 315 -4.32 -21.73 8.18
C VAL A 315 -3.16 -22.72 8.31
N ARG A 316 -2.08 -22.34 8.97
CA ARG A 316 -0.89 -23.17 9.10
C ARG A 316 -0.23 -23.00 10.48
N PHE A 317 0.19 -24.12 11.06
CA PHE A 317 0.80 -24.20 12.39
C PHE A 317 2.32 -24.44 12.34
N ASP A 318 2.88 -24.65 11.15
CA ASP A 318 4.27 -25.05 10.90
C ASP A 318 5.15 -23.90 10.36
N TYR A 319 4.83 -22.64 10.69
CA TYR A 319 5.67 -21.50 10.36
C TYR A 319 6.96 -21.48 11.20
N ASN A 320 8.04 -20.99 10.63
CA ASN A 320 9.31 -20.83 11.36
C ASN A 320 9.29 -19.60 12.26
N GLU A 321 8.87 -18.45 11.69
CA GLU A 321 8.68 -17.20 12.39
C GLU A 321 7.22 -16.76 12.23
N ARG A 322 6.67 -16.10 13.24
CA ARG A 322 5.27 -15.62 13.23
C ARG A 322 5.01 -14.66 12.09
N GLU A 323 5.99 -13.81 11.80
CA GLU A 323 5.96 -12.82 10.72
C GLU A 323 5.89 -13.46 9.34
N ASP A 324 6.22 -14.76 9.17
CA ASP A 324 6.04 -15.51 7.92
C ASP A 324 4.56 -15.65 7.51
N MET A 325 3.64 -15.42 8.47
CA MET A 325 2.20 -15.43 8.23
C MET A 325 1.71 -14.19 7.45
N PHE A 326 2.46 -13.08 7.45
CA PHE A 326 2.12 -11.82 6.76
C PHE A 326 2.54 -11.90 5.28
N ASP A 327 1.70 -12.52 4.47
CA ASP A 327 2.00 -12.79 3.07
C ASP A 327 0.74 -12.70 2.18
N ALA A 328 0.90 -12.82 0.86
CA ALA A 328 -0.22 -12.77 -0.06
C ALA A 328 -1.23 -13.93 0.11
N PHE A 329 -0.94 -14.91 0.95
CA PHE A 329 -1.92 -15.94 1.31
C PHE A 329 -2.88 -15.40 2.38
N SER A 330 -2.36 -14.85 3.47
CA SER A 330 -3.19 -14.30 4.55
C SER A 330 -3.98 -13.06 4.10
N TYR A 331 -3.43 -12.23 3.24
CA TYR A 331 -4.09 -11.04 2.71
C TYR A 331 -4.90 -11.35 1.45
N ASN A 332 -4.22 -11.57 0.34
CA ASN A 332 -4.80 -11.61 -1.00
C ASN A 332 -5.65 -12.88 -1.23
N LYS A 333 -5.08 -14.08 -1.00
CA LYS A 333 -5.83 -15.35 -1.14
C LYS A 333 -7.02 -15.36 -0.20
N GLY A 334 -6.82 -15.01 1.06
CA GLY A 334 -7.88 -15.03 2.06
C GLY A 334 -9.03 -14.07 1.74
N GLY A 335 -8.75 -12.84 1.30
CA GLY A 335 -9.77 -11.90 0.85
C GLY A 335 -10.60 -12.43 -0.33
N GLN A 336 -9.96 -13.13 -1.29
CA GLN A 336 -10.67 -13.77 -2.41
C GLN A 336 -11.54 -14.95 -1.94
N ILE A 337 -11.07 -15.75 -0.98
CA ILE A 337 -11.84 -16.85 -0.40
C ILE A 337 -13.12 -16.32 0.29
N ILE A 338 -13.01 -15.24 1.05
CA ILE A 338 -14.16 -14.56 1.68
C ILE A 338 -15.12 -14.06 0.60
N HIS A 339 -14.63 -13.51 -0.50
CA HIS A 339 -15.47 -13.10 -1.61
C HIS A 339 -16.22 -14.28 -2.24
N MET A 340 -15.53 -15.40 -2.49
CA MET A 340 -16.17 -16.62 -3.01
C MET A 340 -17.24 -17.14 -2.06
N LEU A 341 -16.99 -17.15 -0.75
CA LEU A 341 -17.96 -17.55 0.26
C LEU A 341 -19.20 -16.66 0.23
N ARG A 342 -19.01 -15.31 0.16
CA ARG A 342 -20.13 -14.36 -0.01
C ARG A 342 -20.97 -14.66 -1.24
N LYS A 343 -20.31 -14.92 -2.37
CA LYS A 343 -21.01 -15.25 -3.63
C LYS A 343 -21.74 -16.59 -3.57
N TYR A 344 -21.21 -17.55 -2.85
CA TYR A 344 -21.80 -18.85 -2.70
C TYR A 344 -23.06 -18.81 -1.82
N VAL A 345 -22.99 -18.19 -0.63
CA VAL A 345 -24.11 -18.19 0.33
C VAL A 345 -25.10 -17.03 0.08
N GLY A 346 -24.70 -16.01 -0.69
CA GLY A 346 -25.46 -14.78 -0.93
C GLY A 346 -25.28 -13.73 0.17
N ASP A 347 -25.55 -12.46 -0.17
CA ASP A 347 -25.27 -11.30 0.69
C ASP A 347 -25.96 -11.38 2.05
N ASP A 348 -27.25 -11.70 2.07
CA ASP A 348 -28.03 -11.69 3.31
C ASP A 348 -27.50 -12.72 4.32
N ALA A 349 -27.26 -13.97 3.86
CA ALA A 349 -26.71 -15.01 4.70
C ALA A 349 -25.25 -14.71 5.09
N PHE A 350 -24.45 -14.15 4.19
CA PHE A 350 -23.07 -13.79 4.48
C PHE A 350 -22.97 -12.78 5.62
N PHE A 351 -23.65 -11.64 5.51
CA PHE A 351 -23.56 -10.60 6.55
C PHE A 351 -24.25 -10.99 7.85
N ALA A 352 -25.33 -11.81 7.79
CA ALA A 352 -25.92 -12.40 8.99
C ALA A 352 -24.96 -13.34 9.72
N SER A 353 -24.17 -14.13 8.97
CA SER A 353 -23.14 -15.02 9.53
C SER A 353 -21.99 -14.25 10.16
N LEU A 354 -21.53 -13.17 9.52
CA LEU A 354 -20.51 -12.29 10.10
C LEU A 354 -20.99 -11.63 11.40
N LYS A 355 -22.23 -11.14 11.41
CA LYS A 355 -22.85 -10.61 12.64
C LYS A 355 -22.85 -11.65 13.76
N LEU A 356 -23.29 -12.85 13.48
CA LEU A 356 -23.33 -13.94 14.45
C LEU A 356 -21.93 -14.30 14.96
N TYR A 357 -20.93 -14.38 14.06
CA TYR A 357 -19.54 -14.62 14.41
C TYR A 357 -19.02 -13.55 15.39
N LEU A 358 -19.24 -12.26 15.09
CA LEU A 358 -18.83 -11.15 15.94
C LEU A 358 -19.56 -11.16 17.30
N GLU A 359 -20.85 -11.48 17.32
CA GLU A 359 -21.61 -11.57 18.57
C GLU A 359 -21.11 -12.68 19.50
N LYS A 360 -20.74 -13.86 18.94
CA LYS A 360 -20.22 -15.00 19.71
C LYS A 360 -18.81 -14.78 20.23
N ASN A 361 -17.98 -14.07 19.45
CA ASN A 361 -16.56 -13.92 19.73
C ASN A 361 -16.16 -12.51 20.21
N LYS A 362 -17.12 -11.66 20.55
CA LYS A 362 -16.84 -10.29 21.04
C LYS A 362 -15.94 -10.33 22.28
N PHE A 363 -14.87 -9.54 22.21
CA PHE A 363 -13.82 -9.45 23.24
C PHE A 363 -13.15 -10.81 23.56
N LYS A 364 -13.15 -11.73 22.60
CA LYS A 364 -12.53 -13.04 22.70
C LYS A 364 -11.62 -13.29 21.50
N THR A 365 -11.02 -14.46 21.51
CA THR A 365 -10.30 -15.00 20.36
C THR A 365 -11.11 -16.10 19.69
N ALA A 366 -10.82 -16.35 18.41
CA ALA A 366 -11.51 -17.31 17.58
C ALA A 366 -10.55 -18.07 16.66
N GLU A 367 -10.93 -19.28 16.29
CA GLU A 367 -10.34 -20.07 15.22
C GLU A 367 -11.20 -20.00 13.95
N VAL A 368 -10.64 -20.40 12.82
CA VAL A 368 -11.38 -20.45 11.54
C VAL A 368 -12.63 -21.36 11.63
N HIS A 369 -12.60 -22.37 12.52
CA HIS A 369 -13.77 -23.21 12.76
C HIS A 369 -14.95 -22.47 13.40
N ASP A 370 -14.71 -21.44 14.22
CA ASP A 370 -15.77 -20.60 14.78
C ASP A 370 -16.48 -19.80 13.68
N LEU A 371 -15.71 -19.32 12.70
CA LEU A 371 -16.27 -18.68 11.51
C LEU A 371 -17.15 -19.66 10.72
N ARG A 372 -16.63 -20.87 10.42
CA ARG A 372 -17.40 -21.93 9.73
C ARG A 372 -18.71 -22.22 10.44
N LEU A 373 -18.66 -22.45 11.75
CA LEU A 373 -19.84 -22.77 12.55
C LEU A 373 -20.89 -21.65 12.55
N ALA A 374 -20.47 -20.37 12.52
CA ALA A 374 -21.40 -19.26 12.40
C ALA A 374 -22.10 -19.26 11.03
N PHE A 375 -21.38 -19.57 9.96
CA PHE A 375 -21.96 -19.70 8.62
C PHE A 375 -22.89 -20.90 8.49
N GLU A 376 -22.52 -22.06 9.05
CA GLU A 376 -23.37 -23.27 9.06
C GLU A 376 -24.66 -23.05 9.85
N GLU A 377 -24.60 -22.34 10.98
CA GLU A 377 -25.77 -22.02 11.79
C GLU A 377 -26.79 -21.13 11.04
N VAL A 378 -26.29 -20.12 10.32
CA VAL A 378 -27.17 -19.21 9.58
C VAL A 378 -27.71 -19.84 8.31
N THR A 379 -26.87 -20.57 7.57
CA THR A 379 -27.26 -21.11 6.25
C THR A 379 -27.95 -22.48 6.33
N GLY A 380 -27.75 -23.21 7.41
CA GLY A 380 -28.18 -24.61 7.52
C GLY A 380 -27.41 -25.57 6.60
N GLN A 381 -26.29 -25.15 6.02
CA GLN A 381 -25.48 -25.93 5.07
C GLN A 381 -24.23 -26.48 5.76
N ASP A 382 -23.79 -27.67 5.39
CA ASP A 382 -22.46 -28.18 5.73
C ASP A 382 -21.41 -27.48 4.84
N LEU A 383 -20.51 -26.72 5.44
CA LEU A 383 -19.45 -25.97 4.77
C LEU A 383 -18.05 -26.59 5.00
N ASN A 384 -17.96 -27.78 5.61
CA ASN A 384 -16.68 -28.44 5.83
C ASN A 384 -15.88 -28.59 4.52
N TRP A 385 -16.54 -28.93 3.40
CA TRP A 385 -15.90 -29.05 2.10
C TRP A 385 -15.20 -27.73 1.69
N PHE A 386 -15.88 -26.59 1.85
CA PHE A 386 -15.34 -25.28 1.46
C PHE A 386 -14.12 -24.90 2.32
N PHE A 387 -14.24 -25.05 3.65
CA PHE A 387 -13.15 -24.70 4.54
C PHE A 387 -11.95 -25.66 4.38
N ASN A 388 -12.18 -26.96 4.20
CA ASN A 388 -11.10 -27.92 3.95
C ASN A 388 -10.33 -27.64 2.67
N GLU A 389 -11.00 -27.25 1.60
CA GLU A 389 -10.37 -26.98 0.31
C GLU A 389 -9.66 -25.64 0.26
N TRP A 390 -10.18 -24.60 0.96
CA TRP A 390 -9.70 -23.25 0.81
C TRP A 390 -8.86 -22.73 1.98
N TYR A 391 -9.17 -23.11 3.22
CA TYR A 391 -8.44 -22.67 4.41
C TYR A 391 -7.33 -23.65 4.83
N PHE A 392 -7.58 -24.96 4.67
CA PHE A 392 -6.69 -26.02 5.16
C PHE A 392 -5.99 -26.79 4.04
N ALA A 393 -6.01 -26.29 2.83
CA ALA A 393 -5.29 -26.87 1.70
C ALA A 393 -4.53 -25.82 0.88
N LYS A 394 -3.44 -26.26 0.27
CA LYS A 394 -2.56 -25.45 -0.60
C LYS A 394 -3.18 -25.27 -1.99
N GLY A 395 -2.64 -24.31 -2.71
CA GLY A 395 -2.88 -24.14 -4.13
C GLY A 395 -4.16 -23.41 -4.50
N HIS A 396 -4.56 -23.61 -5.73
CA HIS A 396 -5.75 -23.06 -6.38
C HIS A 396 -6.10 -23.92 -7.60
N PRO A 397 -7.37 -23.88 -8.08
CA PRO A 397 -7.76 -24.61 -9.29
C PRO A 397 -7.11 -24.03 -10.54
N GLU A 398 -6.72 -24.91 -11.47
CA GLU A 398 -6.30 -24.57 -12.82
C GLU A 398 -7.27 -25.24 -13.81
N LEU A 399 -8.12 -24.42 -14.44
CA LEU A 399 -9.25 -24.88 -15.24
C LEU A 399 -8.96 -24.74 -16.72
N GLU A 400 -9.03 -25.83 -17.47
CA GLU A 400 -9.08 -25.82 -18.94
C GLU A 400 -10.49 -26.05 -19.40
N ILE A 401 -11.06 -25.11 -20.18
CA ILE A 401 -12.45 -25.11 -20.60
C ILE A 401 -12.54 -25.22 -22.13
N LYS A 402 -13.31 -26.19 -22.61
CA LYS A 402 -13.59 -26.40 -24.02
C LYS A 402 -15.09 -26.37 -24.28
N LYS A 403 -15.50 -25.74 -25.37
CA LYS A 403 -16.91 -25.68 -25.79
C LYS A 403 -17.07 -26.15 -27.22
N THR A 404 -18.18 -26.83 -27.49
CA THR A 404 -18.61 -27.20 -28.86
C THR A 404 -20.11 -27.01 -28.99
N TYR A 405 -20.57 -26.61 -30.19
CA TYR A 405 -21.97 -26.48 -30.47
C TYR A 405 -22.34 -27.33 -31.68
N ASP A 406 -23.34 -28.22 -31.52
CA ASP A 406 -23.96 -28.98 -32.61
C ASP A 406 -25.29 -28.36 -32.99
N GLY A 407 -25.32 -27.69 -34.16
CA GLY A 407 -26.52 -26.99 -34.66
C GLY A 407 -27.65 -27.95 -35.09
N THR A 408 -27.35 -29.21 -35.41
CA THR A 408 -28.37 -30.22 -35.76
C THR A 408 -29.09 -30.70 -34.52
N LEU A 409 -28.35 -30.95 -33.46
CA LEU A 409 -28.89 -31.41 -32.17
C LEU A 409 -29.27 -30.22 -31.26
N LYS A 410 -28.98 -28.99 -31.65
CA LYS A 410 -29.15 -27.78 -30.84
C LYS A 410 -28.47 -27.91 -29.49
N LYS A 411 -27.29 -28.51 -29.46
CA LYS A 411 -26.59 -28.93 -28.25
C LYS A 411 -25.31 -28.16 -28.05
N LEU A 412 -25.22 -27.38 -26.99
CA LEU A 412 -23.99 -26.81 -26.48
C LEU A 412 -23.38 -27.83 -25.48
N THR A 413 -22.12 -28.18 -25.68
CA THR A 413 -21.32 -29.02 -24.75
C THR A 413 -20.16 -28.21 -24.21
N ILE A 414 -20.01 -28.17 -22.87
CA ILE A 414 -18.89 -27.52 -22.16
C ILE A 414 -18.17 -28.59 -21.37
N THR A 415 -16.89 -28.79 -21.62
CA THR A 415 -16.02 -29.71 -20.89
C THR A 415 -15.01 -28.90 -20.10
N ILE A 416 -14.88 -29.20 -18.82
CA ILE A 416 -14.00 -28.52 -17.88
C ILE A 416 -13.08 -29.57 -17.27
N ASN A 417 -11.78 -29.34 -17.35
CA ASN A 417 -10.75 -30.14 -16.69
C ASN A 417 -10.12 -29.31 -15.59
N GLN A 418 -9.90 -29.91 -14.41
CA GLN A 418 -9.09 -29.38 -13.33
C GLN A 418 -7.67 -29.94 -13.49
N ASN A 419 -6.70 -29.10 -13.90
CA ASN A 419 -5.36 -29.49 -14.31
C ASN A 419 -4.28 -29.20 -13.26
N GLN A 420 -4.63 -28.67 -12.08
CA GLN A 420 -3.68 -28.44 -11.00
C GLN A 420 -3.00 -29.75 -10.56
N ASP A 421 -1.77 -29.63 -10.04
CA ASP A 421 -1.05 -30.76 -9.47
C ASP A 421 -1.74 -31.26 -8.18
N LEU A 422 -2.39 -32.41 -8.25
CA LEU A 422 -3.13 -33.01 -7.13
C LEU A 422 -2.21 -33.52 -6.00
N THR A 423 -0.89 -33.48 -6.16
CA THR A 423 0.05 -33.73 -5.07
C THR A 423 0.27 -32.50 -4.21
N VAL A 424 -0.12 -31.32 -4.69
CA VAL A 424 0.03 -30.01 -4.03
C VAL A 424 -1.32 -29.41 -3.65
N ALA A 425 -2.28 -29.42 -4.56
CA ALA A 425 -3.60 -28.81 -4.39
C ALA A 425 -4.70 -29.86 -4.46
N PRO A 426 -5.82 -29.72 -3.72
CA PRO A 426 -6.92 -30.67 -3.79
C PRO A 426 -7.65 -30.59 -5.13
N LEU A 427 -8.50 -31.59 -5.35
CA LEU A 427 -9.58 -31.46 -6.32
C LEU A 427 -10.65 -30.55 -5.70
N TYR A 428 -10.95 -29.44 -6.36
CA TYR A 428 -11.86 -28.43 -5.82
C TYR A 428 -13.30 -28.69 -6.22
N LYS A 429 -14.22 -28.40 -5.30
CA LYS A 429 -15.65 -28.36 -5.53
C LYS A 429 -16.07 -26.90 -5.79
N LEU A 430 -16.46 -26.61 -7.04
CA LEU A 430 -16.66 -25.24 -7.49
C LEU A 430 -18.10 -24.99 -7.95
N PRO A 431 -18.93 -24.24 -7.19
CA PRO A 431 -20.18 -23.69 -7.69
C PRO A 431 -19.90 -22.49 -8.60
N VAL A 432 -20.33 -22.55 -9.85
CA VAL A 432 -20.02 -21.52 -10.86
C VAL A 432 -21.27 -21.15 -11.65
N PHE A 433 -21.40 -19.86 -11.98
CA PHE A 433 -22.41 -19.40 -12.91
C PHE A 433 -21.82 -19.30 -14.33
N ILE A 434 -22.59 -19.80 -15.32
CA ILE A 434 -22.32 -19.65 -16.74
C ILE A 434 -23.47 -18.84 -17.35
N ASP A 435 -23.15 -17.75 -18.05
CA ASP A 435 -24.12 -17.02 -18.88
C ASP A 435 -23.97 -17.44 -20.34
N ILE A 436 -25.05 -17.94 -20.92
CA ILE A 436 -25.15 -18.34 -22.34
C ILE A 436 -25.94 -17.26 -23.06
N TYR A 437 -25.29 -16.53 -23.97
CA TYR A 437 -25.93 -15.52 -24.81
C TYR A 437 -26.21 -16.11 -26.17
N ALA A 438 -27.46 -16.17 -26.56
CA ALA A 438 -27.89 -16.67 -27.84
C ALA A 438 -29.23 -16.01 -28.28
N ASP A 439 -29.36 -15.64 -29.55
CA ASP A 439 -30.59 -15.05 -30.10
C ASP A 439 -31.12 -13.83 -29.32
N GLY A 440 -30.19 -12.95 -28.89
CA GLY A 440 -30.51 -11.74 -28.11
C GLY A 440 -30.96 -12.00 -26.66
N LYS A 441 -30.85 -13.23 -26.18
CA LYS A 441 -31.22 -13.62 -24.80
C LYS A 441 -29.98 -14.06 -24.02
N LYS A 442 -30.05 -13.85 -22.73
CA LYS A 442 -29.08 -14.35 -21.75
C LYS A 442 -29.74 -15.40 -20.87
N ASP A 443 -29.19 -16.60 -20.84
CA ASP A 443 -29.64 -17.70 -19.99
C ASP A 443 -28.54 -18.06 -19.00
N ARG A 444 -28.79 -17.83 -17.70
CA ARG A 444 -27.83 -18.10 -16.63
C ARG A 444 -28.06 -19.50 -16.07
N LYS A 445 -26.98 -20.27 -16.01
CA LYS A 445 -26.94 -21.61 -15.42
C LYS A 445 -25.97 -21.64 -14.25
N GLN A 446 -26.38 -22.24 -13.14
CA GLN A 446 -25.47 -22.65 -12.07
C GLN A 446 -25.02 -24.08 -12.35
N ILE A 447 -23.73 -24.32 -12.27
CA ILE A 447 -23.12 -25.65 -12.38
C ILE A 447 -22.24 -25.93 -11.17
N TRP A 448 -22.00 -27.21 -10.92
CA TRP A 448 -21.05 -27.67 -9.92
C TRP A 448 -19.97 -28.49 -10.60
N ILE A 449 -18.70 -28.08 -10.41
CA ILE A 449 -17.52 -28.82 -10.88
C ILE A 449 -16.99 -29.56 -9.67
N GLU A 450 -17.11 -30.89 -9.67
CA GLU A 450 -16.75 -31.73 -8.52
C GLU A 450 -15.71 -32.81 -8.87
N ASP A 451 -15.47 -33.03 -10.17
CA ASP A 451 -14.58 -34.03 -10.70
C ASP A 451 -13.38 -33.41 -11.42
N ALA A 452 -12.31 -34.17 -11.60
CA ALA A 452 -11.14 -33.77 -12.39
C ALA A 452 -11.53 -33.44 -13.85
N LYS A 453 -12.59 -34.06 -14.36
CA LYS A 453 -13.18 -33.77 -15.66
C LYS A 453 -14.69 -33.80 -15.56
N HIS A 454 -15.33 -32.68 -15.89
CA HIS A 454 -16.79 -32.59 -15.91
C HIS A 454 -17.28 -32.10 -17.30
N THR A 455 -18.39 -32.66 -17.76
CA THR A 455 -19.01 -32.27 -19.05
C THR A 455 -20.47 -31.90 -18.82
N PHE A 456 -20.81 -30.67 -19.18
CA PHE A 456 -22.16 -30.14 -19.12
C PHE A 456 -22.74 -30.03 -20.54
N THR A 457 -24.05 -30.26 -20.67
CA THR A 457 -24.75 -30.11 -21.96
C THR A 457 -26.01 -29.28 -21.76
N PHE A 458 -26.20 -28.33 -22.68
CA PHE A 458 -27.35 -27.44 -22.67
C PHE A 458 -28.03 -27.45 -24.04
N THR A 459 -29.34 -27.40 -24.03
CA THR A 459 -30.10 -27.20 -25.28
C THR A 459 -30.14 -25.71 -25.58
N VAL A 460 -29.62 -25.31 -26.77
CA VAL A 460 -29.56 -23.93 -27.23
C VAL A 460 -29.96 -23.89 -28.67
N ASP A 461 -31.02 -23.12 -29.02
CA ASP A 461 -31.64 -23.15 -30.35
C ASP A 461 -30.75 -22.69 -31.50
N LYS A 462 -29.82 -21.78 -31.22
CA LYS A 462 -28.83 -21.23 -32.16
C LYS A 462 -27.43 -21.30 -31.55
N GLN A 463 -26.41 -21.21 -32.37
CA GLN A 463 -25.03 -21.09 -31.92
C GLN A 463 -24.93 -19.87 -30.96
N PRO A 464 -24.39 -20.04 -29.74
CA PRO A 464 -24.23 -18.93 -28.84
C PRO A 464 -23.32 -17.83 -29.39
N ASP A 465 -23.73 -16.58 -29.18
CA ASP A 465 -22.92 -15.39 -29.44
C ASP A 465 -21.76 -15.31 -28.41
N LEU A 466 -22.01 -15.82 -27.20
CA LEU A 466 -21.04 -15.91 -26.13
C LEU A 466 -21.43 -16.99 -25.11
N VAL A 467 -20.44 -17.72 -24.64
CA VAL A 467 -20.51 -18.51 -23.40
C VAL A 467 -19.57 -17.83 -22.40
N ASN A 468 -20.13 -17.21 -21.37
CA ASN A 468 -19.37 -16.54 -20.32
C ASN A 468 -19.29 -17.43 -19.10
N PHE A 469 -18.14 -18.06 -18.90
CA PHE A 469 -17.84 -18.89 -17.73
C PHE A 469 -17.40 -18.01 -16.57
N ASP A 470 -17.73 -18.40 -15.34
CA ASP A 470 -17.56 -17.58 -14.14
C ASP A 470 -18.18 -16.19 -14.30
N ALA A 471 -19.46 -16.18 -14.62
CA ALA A 471 -20.22 -14.99 -15.01
C ALA A 471 -20.32 -13.93 -13.87
N GLU A 472 -19.94 -14.28 -12.64
CA GLU A 472 -19.82 -13.35 -11.50
C GLU A 472 -18.37 -12.92 -11.22
N ARG A 473 -17.39 -13.47 -11.95
CA ARG A 473 -15.96 -13.24 -11.79
C ARG A 473 -15.48 -13.48 -10.33
N GLN A 474 -16.04 -14.52 -9.72
CA GLN A 474 -15.84 -14.82 -8.29
C GLN A 474 -14.69 -15.77 -8.00
N LEU A 475 -14.29 -16.64 -8.95
CA LEU A 475 -13.34 -17.72 -8.67
C LEU A 475 -11.90 -17.21 -8.50
N LEU A 476 -11.25 -17.72 -7.48
CA LEU A 476 -9.80 -17.67 -7.37
C LEU A 476 -9.20 -18.88 -8.11
N ALA A 477 -9.11 -18.78 -9.42
CA ALA A 477 -8.64 -19.86 -10.30
C ALA A 477 -7.83 -19.30 -11.47
N LYS A 478 -6.92 -20.11 -12.02
CA LYS A 478 -6.40 -19.89 -13.37
C LYS A 478 -7.38 -20.53 -14.36
N ILE A 479 -7.83 -19.76 -15.32
CA ILE A 479 -8.86 -20.17 -16.28
C ILE A 479 -8.29 -20.05 -17.69
N ASP A 480 -8.17 -21.19 -18.39
CA ASP A 480 -7.86 -21.27 -19.82
C ASP A 480 -9.15 -21.58 -20.59
N PHE A 481 -9.72 -20.54 -21.21
CA PHE A 481 -10.95 -20.63 -21.98
C PHE A 481 -10.84 -19.80 -23.25
N ALA A 482 -10.49 -20.46 -24.36
CA ALA A 482 -10.35 -19.80 -25.66
C ALA A 482 -11.69 -19.25 -26.16
N LYS A 483 -11.71 -17.98 -26.53
CA LYS A 483 -12.82 -17.27 -27.15
C LYS A 483 -12.40 -16.69 -28.51
N THR A 484 -13.31 -16.66 -29.46
CA THR A 484 -13.08 -16.04 -30.77
C THR A 484 -13.13 -14.51 -30.66
N LYS A 485 -12.60 -13.80 -31.66
CA LYS A 485 -12.71 -12.35 -31.77
C LYS A 485 -14.16 -11.87 -31.67
N GLN A 486 -15.07 -12.55 -32.35
CA GLN A 486 -16.50 -12.20 -32.34
C GLN A 486 -17.09 -12.30 -30.94
N GLU A 487 -16.75 -13.37 -30.22
CA GLU A 487 -17.17 -13.56 -28.82
C GLU A 487 -16.62 -12.50 -27.88
N LEU A 488 -15.34 -12.10 -28.02
CA LEU A 488 -14.75 -11.08 -27.17
C LEU A 488 -15.25 -9.68 -27.45
N VAL A 489 -15.53 -9.36 -28.73
CA VAL A 489 -16.23 -8.11 -29.08
C VAL A 489 -17.66 -8.09 -28.54
N PHE A 490 -18.37 -9.23 -28.65
CA PHE A 490 -19.70 -9.37 -28.06
C PHE A 490 -19.66 -9.26 -26.53
N GLN A 491 -18.70 -9.92 -25.88
CA GLN A 491 -18.50 -9.89 -24.44
C GLN A 491 -18.29 -8.46 -23.93
N TYR A 492 -17.37 -7.70 -24.53
CA TYR A 492 -17.14 -6.31 -24.16
C TYR A 492 -18.43 -5.48 -24.18
N LYS A 493 -19.27 -5.69 -25.20
CA LYS A 493 -20.49 -4.91 -25.40
C LYS A 493 -21.68 -5.34 -24.54
N ASN A 494 -21.73 -6.60 -24.10
CA ASN A 494 -22.95 -7.20 -23.53
C ASN A 494 -22.77 -7.83 -22.15
N ALA A 495 -21.55 -8.19 -21.76
CA ALA A 495 -21.27 -8.67 -20.41
C ALA A 495 -20.84 -7.47 -19.52
N PRO A 496 -21.55 -7.22 -18.40
CA PRO A 496 -21.48 -5.91 -17.73
C PRO A 496 -20.30 -5.73 -16.81
N LEU A 497 -19.67 -6.83 -16.33
CA LEU A 497 -18.66 -6.73 -15.29
C LEU A 497 -17.33 -6.21 -15.83
N TRP A 498 -16.60 -5.52 -14.97
CA TRP A 498 -15.25 -5.02 -15.29
C TRP A 498 -14.34 -6.12 -15.81
N GLY A 499 -14.31 -7.29 -15.15
CA GLY A 499 -13.46 -8.41 -15.56
C GLY A 499 -13.79 -9.00 -16.93
N ASP A 500 -15.04 -8.88 -17.39
CA ASP A 500 -15.45 -9.28 -18.75
C ASP A 500 -14.86 -8.33 -19.79
N ARG A 501 -14.89 -7.02 -19.50
CA ARG A 501 -14.33 -5.98 -20.36
C ARG A 501 -12.80 -6.04 -20.39
N ASP A 502 -12.17 -6.23 -19.24
CA ASP A 502 -10.70 -6.33 -19.10
C ASP A 502 -10.14 -7.55 -19.86
N GLU A 503 -10.81 -8.71 -19.79
CA GLU A 503 -10.45 -9.89 -20.60
C GLU A 503 -10.50 -9.58 -22.11
N ALA A 504 -11.52 -8.87 -22.56
CA ALA A 504 -11.62 -8.46 -23.96
C ALA A 504 -10.52 -7.46 -24.35
N MET A 505 -10.16 -6.53 -23.45
CA MET A 505 -9.07 -5.56 -23.69
C MET A 505 -7.72 -6.23 -23.90
N SER A 506 -7.44 -7.33 -23.19
CA SER A 506 -6.23 -8.12 -23.39
C SER A 506 -6.13 -8.64 -24.83
N PHE A 507 -7.21 -9.20 -25.35
CA PHE A 507 -7.29 -9.63 -26.76
C PHE A 507 -7.15 -8.44 -27.72
N PHE A 508 -7.82 -7.31 -27.45
CA PHE A 508 -7.77 -6.13 -28.31
C PHE A 508 -6.34 -5.57 -28.40
N SER A 509 -5.56 -5.69 -27.35
CA SER A 509 -4.15 -5.30 -27.36
C SER A 509 -3.31 -6.11 -28.36
N GLU A 510 -3.55 -7.42 -28.45
CA GLU A 510 -2.86 -8.30 -29.39
C GLU A 510 -3.33 -8.11 -30.85
N HIS A 511 -4.56 -7.61 -31.04
CA HIS A 511 -5.22 -7.42 -32.34
C HIS A 511 -5.44 -5.95 -32.69
N ALA A 512 -4.62 -5.04 -32.16
CA ALA A 512 -4.76 -3.60 -32.35
C ALA A 512 -4.69 -3.15 -33.83
N ASN A 513 -4.13 -3.97 -34.72
CA ASN A 513 -4.05 -3.67 -36.15
C ASN A 513 -5.38 -3.93 -36.93
N ASP A 514 -6.34 -4.60 -36.32
CA ASP A 514 -7.63 -4.87 -36.96
C ASP A 514 -8.50 -3.60 -36.97
N SER A 515 -8.99 -3.17 -38.12
CA SER A 515 -9.68 -1.89 -38.28
C SER A 515 -10.97 -1.75 -37.45
N ASP A 516 -11.69 -2.84 -37.24
CA ASP A 516 -12.89 -2.89 -36.39
C ASP A 516 -12.51 -2.81 -34.89
N ILE A 517 -11.40 -3.43 -34.48
CA ILE A 517 -10.86 -3.28 -33.12
C ILE A 517 -10.36 -1.84 -32.86
N GLN A 518 -9.69 -1.22 -33.84
CA GLN A 518 -9.27 0.18 -33.75
C GLN A 518 -10.46 1.11 -33.51
N SER A 519 -11.52 0.95 -34.31
CA SER A 519 -12.75 1.75 -34.17
C SER A 519 -13.39 1.56 -32.79
N LEU A 520 -13.43 0.33 -32.32
CA LEU A 520 -13.95 0.00 -30.99
C LEU A 520 -13.07 0.59 -29.87
N LEU A 521 -11.74 0.51 -29.97
CA LEU A 521 -10.82 1.11 -29.01
C LEU A 521 -10.95 2.65 -28.93
N MET A 522 -11.20 3.33 -30.07
CA MET A 522 -11.47 4.77 -30.08
C MET A 522 -12.77 5.12 -29.34
N GLU A 523 -13.81 4.28 -29.46
CA GLU A 523 -15.04 4.41 -28.69
C GLU A 523 -14.79 4.16 -27.21
N ILE A 524 -14.13 3.05 -26.86
CA ILE A 524 -13.79 2.64 -25.49
C ILE A 524 -13.01 3.74 -24.75
N ALA A 525 -12.02 4.34 -25.40
CA ALA A 525 -11.17 5.37 -24.79
C ALA A 525 -11.97 6.59 -24.28
N VAL A 526 -13.20 6.77 -24.73
CA VAL A 526 -14.07 7.91 -24.37
C VAL A 526 -15.26 7.47 -23.52
N THR A 527 -15.81 6.27 -23.79
CA THR A 527 -17.16 5.90 -23.30
C THR A 527 -17.16 4.89 -22.17
N ASP A 528 -16.10 4.08 -22.00
CA ASP A 528 -16.10 3.08 -20.92
C ASP A 528 -16.29 3.77 -19.55
N PRO A 529 -17.18 3.26 -18.70
CA PRO A 529 -17.42 3.85 -17.39
C PRO A 529 -16.17 3.84 -16.50
N TRP A 530 -15.27 2.84 -16.64
CA TRP A 530 -14.12 2.68 -15.78
C TRP A 530 -12.84 3.32 -16.35
N LYS A 531 -12.24 4.18 -15.54
CA LYS A 531 -11.04 4.96 -15.93
C LYS A 531 -9.87 4.09 -16.44
N ASN A 532 -9.65 2.90 -15.84
CA ASN A 532 -8.52 2.06 -16.23
C ASN A 532 -8.74 1.40 -17.59
N ILE A 533 -9.97 1.04 -17.95
CA ILE A 533 -10.31 0.53 -19.29
C ILE A 533 -10.09 1.63 -20.35
N ARG A 534 -10.53 2.88 -20.08
CA ARG A 534 -10.22 4.02 -20.97
C ARG A 534 -8.72 4.24 -21.12
N SER A 535 -7.96 4.14 -19.99
CA SER A 535 -6.50 4.26 -20.03
C SER A 535 -5.83 3.14 -20.84
N GLN A 536 -6.28 1.89 -20.68
CA GLN A 536 -5.81 0.77 -21.49
C GLN A 536 -6.05 1.01 -22.98
N ALA A 537 -7.26 1.47 -23.35
CA ALA A 537 -7.59 1.79 -24.76
C ALA A 537 -6.64 2.87 -25.32
N ILE A 538 -6.38 3.95 -24.57
CA ILE A 538 -5.41 4.99 -24.95
C ILE A 538 -4.01 4.39 -25.15
N ALA A 539 -3.55 3.54 -24.24
CA ALA A 539 -2.24 2.92 -24.32
C ALA A 539 -2.09 2.00 -25.56
N ILE A 540 -3.12 1.21 -25.85
CA ILE A 540 -3.16 0.37 -27.05
C ILE A 540 -3.15 1.24 -28.32
N LEU A 541 -4.01 2.24 -28.40
CA LEU A 541 -4.08 3.18 -29.55
C LEU A 541 -2.77 3.94 -29.74
N ALA A 542 -2.03 4.24 -28.68
CA ALA A 542 -0.73 4.90 -28.77
C ALA A 542 0.32 4.07 -29.55
N THR A 543 0.16 2.78 -29.70
CA THR A 543 1.02 1.93 -30.54
C THR A 543 0.80 2.22 -32.02
N LEU A 544 -0.37 2.71 -32.41
CA LEU A 544 -0.80 3.03 -33.77
C LEU A 544 -0.66 4.52 -34.13
N ALA A 545 -0.01 5.30 -33.29
CA ALA A 545 -0.03 6.76 -33.38
C ALA A 545 0.47 7.35 -34.70
N LYS A 546 1.43 6.68 -35.37
CA LYS A 546 1.97 7.15 -36.66
C LYS A 546 1.01 6.89 -37.83
N GLU A 547 0.40 5.74 -37.85
CA GLU A 547 -0.48 5.28 -38.93
C GLU A 547 -1.83 5.98 -38.87
N LYS A 548 -2.26 6.43 -37.71
CA LYS A 548 -3.58 6.98 -37.40
C LYS A 548 -3.54 8.41 -36.84
N GLU A 549 -2.50 9.19 -37.16
CA GLU A 549 -2.33 10.54 -36.59
C GLU A 549 -3.56 11.43 -36.77
N SER A 550 -4.17 11.41 -37.96
CA SER A 550 -5.35 12.24 -38.29
C SER A 550 -6.60 11.94 -37.45
N GLU A 551 -6.69 10.75 -36.90
CA GLU A 551 -7.79 10.29 -36.05
C GLU A 551 -7.44 10.38 -34.56
N LEU A 552 -6.23 9.91 -34.19
CA LEU A 552 -5.83 9.78 -32.78
C LEU A 552 -5.41 11.11 -32.14
N LYS A 553 -4.72 11.99 -32.86
CA LYS A 553 -4.30 13.28 -32.28
C LYS A 553 -5.51 14.12 -31.84
N PRO A 554 -6.58 14.32 -32.66
CA PRO A 554 -7.79 15.02 -32.22
C PRO A 554 -8.53 14.30 -31.10
N LEU A 555 -8.57 12.97 -31.12
CA LEU A 555 -9.19 12.17 -30.05
C LEU A 555 -8.49 12.40 -28.71
N LEU A 556 -7.16 12.34 -28.66
CA LEU A 556 -6.38 12.57 -27.44
C LEU A 556 -6.54 14.01 -26.92
N VAL A 557 -6.58 15.00 -27.80
CA VAL A 557 -6.87 16.40 -27.42
C VAL A 557 -8.25 16.50 -26.79
N ARG A 558 -9.26 15.85 -27.35
CA ARG A 558 -10.62 15.80 -26.79
C ARG A 558 -10.62 15.14 -25.42
N ILE A 559 -9.97 13.97 -25.26
CA ILE A 559 -9.89 13.25 -23.97
C ILE A 559 -9.21 14.15 -22.92
N TYR A 560 -8.13 14.83 -23.27
CA TYR A 560 -7.46 15.76 -22.34
C TYR A 560 -8.42 16.85 -21.84
N HIS A 561 -9.30 17.38 -22.67
CA HIS A 561 -10.23 18.43 -22.26
C HIS A 561 -11.47 17.92 -21.55
N GLU A 562 -12.00 16.76 -21.94
CA GLU A 562 -13.37 16.34 -21.60
C GLU A 562 -13.44 15.15 -20.62
N ASP A 563 -12.37 14.34 -20.46
CA ASP A 563 -12.46 13.20 -19.55
C ASP A 563 -12.63 13.67 -18.11
N LYS A 564 -13.54 13.03 -17.41
CA LYS A 564 -13.85 13.33 -16.01
C LYS A 564 -12.73 12.96 -15.01
N ASN A 565 -11.80 12.08 -15.43
CA ASN A 565 -10.72 11.60 -14.58
C ASN A 565 -9.40 12.28 -14.96
N THR A 566 -8.77 12.92 -14.00
CA THR A 566 -7.53 13.70 -14.20
C THR A 566 -6.36 12.85 -14.69
N ARG A 567 -6.25 11.58 -14.23
CA ARG A 567 -5.18 10.67 -14.65
C ARG A 567 -5.36 10.20 -16.11
N VAL A 568 -6.61 10.03 -16.58
CA VAL A 568 -6.91 9.74 -17.99
C VAL A 568 -6.57 10.96 -18.86
N ARG A 569 -6.90 12.17 -18.42
CA ARG A 569 -6.50 13.44 -19.05
C ARG A 569 -4.98 13.57 -19.14
N ALA A 570 -4.27 13.29 -18.04
CA ALA A 570 -2.81 13.29 -17.98
C ALA A 570 -2.19 12.27 -18.95
N LEU A 571 -2.73 11.05 -19.01
CA LEU A 571 -2.27 10.02 -19.95
C LEU A 571 -2.45 10.43 -21.42
N ALA A 572 -3.56 11.07 -21.74
CA ALA A 572 -3.79 11.61 -23.09
C ALA A 572 -2.74 12.70 -23.43
N LEU A 573 -2.46 13.61 -22.50
CA LEU A 573 -1.45 14.66 -22.65
C LEU A 573 -0.04 14.06 -22.84
N LYS A 574 0.33 13.10 -22.01
CA LYS A 574 1.57 12.32 -22.13
C LYS A 574 1.70 11.67 -23.50
N THR A 575 0.63 11.01 -23.96
CA THR A 575 0.62 10.33 -25.25
C THR A 575 0.80 11.31 -26.40
N LEU A 576 0.16 12.48 -26.33
CA LEU A 576 0.38 13.57 -27.29
C LEU A 576 1.85 14.00 -27.34
N ALA A 577 2.47 14.23 -26.19
CA ALA A 577 3.86 14.66 -26.09
C ALA A 577 4.87 13.63 -26.64
N LEU A 578 4.61 12.35 -26.37
CA LEU A 578 5.49 11.26 -26.81
C LEU A 578 5.36 10.93 -28.30
N LYS A 579 4.19 11.09 -28.88
CA LYS A 579 3.87 10.59 -30.23
C LYS A 579 3.82 11.66 -31.30
N TYR A 580 3.45 12.89 -30.94
CA TYR A 580 3.23 13.96 -31.90
C TYR A 580 4.08 15.20 -31.63
N LYS A 581 4.37 15.96 -32.67
CA LYS A 581 5.06 17.24 -32.59
C LYS A 581 4.21 18.29 -33.33
N GLY A 582 4.24 19.51 -32.83
CA GLY A 582 3.55 20.62 -33.46
C GLY A 582 3.41 21.83 -32.53
N ASP A 583 3.42 23.04 -33.07
CA ASP A 583 3.26 24.26 -32.27
C ASP A 583 1.87 24.41 -31.65
N ASP A 584 0.86 23.75 -32.22
CA ASP A 584 -0.50 23.66 -31.68
C ASP A 584 -0.55 22.95 -30.33
N LEU A 585 0.36 22.01 -30.08
CA LEU A 585 0.46 21.29 -28.82
C LEU A 585 1.22 22.08 -27.73
N ASN A 586 2.11 23.00 -28.13
CA ASN A 586 2.89 23.79 -27.15
C ASN A 586 1.98 24.63 -26.26
N ALA A 587 0.95 25.26 -26.84
CA ALA A 587 -0.03 26.04 -26.09
C ALA A 587 -0.82 25.16 -25.11
N LEU A 588 -1.12 23.91 -25.51
CA LEU A 588 -1.82 22.92 -24.68
C LEU A 588 -0.98 22.53 -23.46
N TYR A 589 0.34 22.28 -23.65
CA TYR A 589 1.25 21.93 -22.54
C TYR A 589 1.45 23.11 -21.58
N GLU A 590 1.54 24.35 -22.08
CA GLU A 590 1.60 25.52 -21.20
C GLU A 590 0.31 25.75 -20.42
N GLN A 591 -0.85 25.48 -21.02
CA GLN A 591 -2.15 25.52 -20.33
C GLN A 591 -2.20 24.49 -19.20
N ALA A 592 -1.67 23.29 -19.41
CA ALA A 592 -1.64 22.21 -18.43
C ALA A 592 -0.94 22.60 -17.12
N LEU A 593 0.05 23.51 -17.17
CA LEU A 593 0.74 24.00 -15.97
C LEU A 593 -0.16 24.79 -15.02
N ASN A 594 -1.32 25.26 -15.46
CA ASN A 594 -2.27 26.03 -14.64
C ASN A 594 -3.42 25.16 -14.07
N GLU A 595 -3.41 23.86 -14.34
CA GLU A 595 -4.42 22.92 -13.84
C GLU A 595 -4.28 22.66 -12.34
N GLN A 596 -5.38 22.27 -11.71
CA GLN A 596 -5.37 21.91 -10.29
C GLN A 596 -4.75 20.51 -10.05
N SER A 597 -4.88 19.61 -11.02
CA SER A 597 -4.35 18.24 -10.98
C SER A 597 -2.83 18.24 -11.16
N TYR A 598 -2.11 17.70 -10.21
CA TYR A 598 -0.66 17.52 -10.34
C TYR A 598 -0.28 16.50 -11.40
N ALA A 599 -1.10 15.47 -11.62
CA ALA A 599 -0.86 14.52 -12.71
C ALA A 599 -0.83 15.24 -14.08
N ILE A 600 -1.74 16.18 -14.31
CA ILE A 600 -1.77 16.97 -15.54
C ILE A 600 -0.61 17.97 -15.60
N VAL A 601 -0.33 18.67 -14.48
CA VAL A 601 0.78 19.66 -14.42
C VAL A 601 2.12 18.97 -14.70
N SER A 602 2.38 17.82 -14.12
CA SER A 602 3.63 17.08 -14.30
C SER A 602 3.83 16.64 -15.75
N GLU A 603 2.80 16.07 -16.38
CA GLU A 603 2.89 15.64 -17.79
C GLU A 603 3.02 16.85 -18.76
N GLY A 604 2.35 17.97 -18.45
CA GLY A 604 2.54 19.22 -19.19
C GLY A 604 3.96 19.77 -19.06
N PHE A 605 4.52 19.74 -17.86
CA PHE A 605 5.90 20.14 -17.60
C PHE A 605 6.92 19.25 -18.31
N ASP A 606 6.74 17.92 -18.25
CA ASP A 606 7.61 16.96 -18.93
C ASP A 606 7.58 17.13 -20.45
N ALA A 607 6.40 17.41 -21.00
CA ALA A 607 6.25 17.73 -22.42
C ALA A 607 7.07 18.97 -22.81
N ILE A 608 6.95 20.07 -22.03
CA ILE A 608 7.73 21.28 -22.25
C ILE A 608 9.24 21.01 -22.06
N ALA A 609 9.61 20.25 -21.03
CA ALA A 609 11.02 19.91 -20.76
C ALA A 609 11.66 19.12 -21.91
N SER A 610 10.88 18.25 -22.55
CA SER A 610 11.32 17.47 -23.71
C SER A 610 11.44 18.32 -24.99
N LEU A 611 10.50 19.22 -25.23
CA LEU A 611 10.41 19.98 -26.48
C LEU A 611 11.21 21.29 -26.44
N ASN A 612 11.20 22.00 -25.32
CA ASN A 612 11.85 23.26 -25.09
C ASN A 612 12.47 23.38 -23.70
N PRO A 613 13.64 22.75 -23.47
CA PRO A 613 14.29 22.75 -22.15
C PRO A 613 14.54 24.12 -21.57
N SER A 614 14.82 25.12 -22.43
CA SER A 614 15.06 26.51 -22.00
C SER A 614 13.80 27.18 -21.44
N LEU A 615 12.64 26.90 -22.02
CA LEU A 615 11.34 27.32 -21.46
C LEU A 615 11.02 26.58 -20.17
N ALA A 616 11.27 25.25 -20.13
CA ALA A 616 11.07 24.44 -18.95
C ALA A 616 11.89 24.95 -17.74
N MET A 617 13.16 25.35 -17.96
CA MET A 617 14.01 25.95 -16.91
C MET A 617 13.38 27.21 -16.31
N LYS A 618 12.76 28.06 -17.15
CA LYS A 618 12.03 29.25 -16.64
C LYS A 618 10.77 28.92 -15.88
N LYS A 619 9.99 27.90 -16.35
CA LYS A 619 8.76 27.47 -15.70
C LYS A 619 9.05 26.71 -14.39
N ALA A 620 10.15 25.94 -14.34
CA ALA A 620 10.55 25.19 -13.15
C ALA A 620 10.67 26.07 -11.91
N THR A 621 11.31 27.24 -12.02
CA THR A 621 11.46 28.18 -10.89
C THR A 621 10.13 28.60 -10.27
N ALA A 622 9.07 28.74 -11.06
CA ALA A 622 7.73 29.08 -10.56
C ALA A 622 7.05 27.88 -9.87
N LEU A 623 7.47 26.66 -10.21
CA LEU A 623 6.88 25.40 -9.72
C LEU A 623 7.66 24.75 -8.55
N GLU A 624 8.83 25.29 -8.19
CA GLU A 624 9.68 24.74 -7.11
C GLU A 624 9.03 24.70 -5.71
N ASN A 625 7.94 25.43 -5.53
CA ASN A 625 7.22 25.47 -4.25
C ASN A 625 6.01 24.53 -4.19
N GLU A 626 5.72 23.84 -5.29
CA GLU A 626 4.64 22.90 -5.34
C GLU A 626 4.98 21.61 -4.59
N ALA A 627 4.00 21.02 -3.92
CA ALA A 627 4.21 19.89 -3.00
C ALA A 627 4.17 18.51 -3.68
N SER A 628 3.88 18.43 -4.98
CA SER A 628 3.73 17.15 -5.68
C SER A 628 5.07 16.44 -5.89
N LYS A 629 5.19 15.21 -5.43
CA LYS A 629 6.37 14.37 -5.67
C LYS A 629 6.62 14.11 -7.16
N ASP A 630 5.56 13.87 -7.94
CA ASP A 630 5.69 13.66 -9.40
C ASP A 630 6.32 14.88 -10.07
N LEU A 631 5.84 16.07 -9.74
CA LEU A 631 6.41 17.32 -10.26
C LEU A 631 7.84 17.56 -9.75
N MET A 632 8.13 17.22 -8.49
CA MET A 632 9.49 17.30 -7.95
C MET A 632 10.45 16.40 -8.75
N TYR A 633 10.07 15.18 -9.08
CA TYR A 633 10.87 14.29 -9.92
C TYR A 633 11.09 14.88 -11.32
N SER A 634 10.06 15.45 -11.93
CA SER A 634 10.17 16.10 -13.23
C SER A 634 11.14 17.29 -13.22
N ILE A 635 11.07 18.14 -12.19
CA ILE A 635 11.99 19.29 -12.02
C ILE A 635 13.41 18.79 -11.73
N MET A 636 13.59 17.80 -10.85
CA MET A 636 14.89 17.20 -10.56
C MET A 636 15.53 16.60 -11.81
N ASP A 637 14.78 15.92 -12.66
CA ASP A 637 15.27 15.34 -13.91
C ASP A 637 15.70 16.42 -14.90
N LEU A 638 14.91 17.49 -15.01
CA LEU A 638 15.28 18.66 -15.80
C LEU A 638 16.59 19.29 -15.30
N TYR A 639 16.71 19.52 -13.98
CA TYR A 639 17.92 20.11 -13.40
C TYR A 639 19.12 19.15 -13.48
N ALA A 640 18.92 17.86 -13.40
CA ALA A 640 19.95 16.85 -13.65
C ALA A 640 20.47 16.90 -15.10
N LYS A 641 19.65 17.32 -16.06
CA LYS A 641 20.00 17.42 -17.49
C LYS A 641 20.49 18.80 -17.90
N GLN A 642 19.93 19.87 -17.34
CA GLN A 642 20.13 21.25 -17.80
C GLN A 642 20.59 22.25 -16.71
N GLY A 643 20.42 21.87 -15.42
CA GLY A 643 20.68 22.74 -14.27
C GLY A 643 22.13 23.16 -14.11
N THR A 644 22.34 24.22 -13.34
CA THR A 644 23.62 24.77 -12.92
C THR A 644 23.74 24.75 -11.40
N ASP A 645 24.89 25.12 -10.86
CA ASP A 645 25.10 25.22 -9.40
C ASP A 645 24.00 26.04 -8.69
N ASP A 646 23.34 26.97 -9.37
CA ASP A 646 22.29 27.83 -8.79
C ASP A 646 20.99 27.06 -8.50
N ASN A 647 20.80 25.86 -9.06
CA ASN A 647 19.67 25.00 -8.78
C ASN A 647 19.90 24.05 -7.58
N HIS A 648 21.09 24.06 -7.00
CA HIS A 648 21.43 23.24 -5.84
C HIS A 648 20.49 23.41 -4.63
N PRO A 649 20.11 24.66 -4.24
CA PRO A 649 19.22 24.87 -3.10
C PRO A 649 17.88 24.15 -3.22
N TYR A 650 17.38 23.92 -4.44
CA TYR A 650 16.15 23.17 -4.67
C TYR A 650 16.27 21.71 -4.16
N PHE A 651 17.36 21.02 -4.51
CA PHE A 651 17.59 19.65 -4.04
C PHE A 651 17.67 19.57 -2.51
N ILE A 652 18.37 20.52 -1.87
CA ILE A 652 18.45 20.58 -0.42
C ILE A 652 17.06 20.75 0.20
N LYS A 653 16.26 21.70 -0.33
CA LYS A 653 14.92 22.04 0.17
C LYS A 653 13.95 20.83 0.12
N ILE A 654 13.94 20.10 -1.00
CA ILE A 654 12.95 19.04 -1.22
C ILE A 654 13.34 17.69 -0.60
N LYS A 655 14.58 17.52 -0.13
CA LYS A 655 15.09 16.25 0.43
C LYS A 655 14.13 15.67 1.48
N LYS A 656 13.57 16.52 2.35
CA LYS A 656 12.66 16.14 3.44
C LYS A 656 11.31 15.55 2.96
N GLN A 657 10.96 15.74 1.67
CA GLN A 657 9.72 15.21 1.11
C GLN A 657 9.84 13.73 0.70
N PHE A 658 11.05 13.17 0.73
CA PHE A 658 11.33 11.80 0.33
C PHE A 658 11.69 10.93 1.53
N SER A 659 11.11 9.74 1.61
CA SER A 659 11.34 8.75 2.66
C SER A 659 11.49 7.34 2.09
N GLY A 660 11.97 6.39 2.89
CA GLY A 660 12.10 5.00 2.50
C GLY A 660 12.83 4.79 1.16
N PHE A 661 12.25 4.02 0.27
CA PHE A 661 12.84 3.73 -1.06
C PHE A 661 12.88 4.94 -2.01
N GLU A 662 12.07 5.97 -1.79
CA GLU A 662 12.06 7.18 -2.61
C GLU A 662 13.43 7.90 -2.54
N LEU A 663 14.14 7.79 -1.41
CA LEU A 663 15.49 8.34 -1.24
C LEU A 663 16.51 7.78 -2.23
N MET A 664 16.28 6.58 -2.78
CA MET A 664 17.13 6.04 -3.86
C MET A 664 16.98 6.84 -5.15
N SER A 665 15.74 7.12 -5.55
CA SER A 665 15.44 7.91 -6.76
C SER A 665 15.92 9.35 -6.59
N TYR A 666 15.66 9.96 -5.44
CA TYR A 666 16.19 11.27 -5.08
C TYR A 666 17.73 11.29 -5.18
N GLY A 667 18.44 10.37 -4.52
CA GLY A 667 19.90 10.30 -4.53
C GLY A 667 20.49 10.12 -5.94
N ASN A 668 19.85 9.31 -6.77
CA ASN A 668 20.26 9.08 -8.16
C ASN A 668 20.14 10.37 -9.01
N LEU A 669 19.02 11.09 -8.94
CA LEU A 669 18.80 12.33 -9.68
C LEU A 669 19.72 13.43 -9.15
N TYR A 670 19.84 13.53 -7.83
CA TYR A 670 20.75 14.51 -7.22
C TYR A 670 22.20 14.25 -7.59
N GLY A 671 22.66 13.00 -7.59
CA GLY A 671 24.00 12.66 -8.05
C GLY A 671 24.26 13.00 -9.53
N LYS A 672 23.26 12.79 -10.40
CA LYS A 672 23.33 13.20 -11.81
C LYS A 672 23.43 14.73 -11.94
N PHE A 673 22.69 15.48 -11.13
CA PHE A 673 22.81 16.94 -11.06
C PHE A 673 24.21 17.37 -10.61
N LEU A 674 24.69 16.84 -9.48
CA LEU A 674 26.02 17.17 -8.92
C LEU A 674 27.17 16.86 -9.88
N LYS A 675 27.03 15.83 -10.72
CA LYS A 675 27.98 15.51 -11.79
C LYS A 675 28.19 16.70 -12.76
N ARG A 676 27.18 17.55 -12.93
CA ARG A 676 27.21 18.72 -13.81
C ARG A 676 27.76 19.96 -13.11
N CYS A 677 27.69 20.02 -11.79
CA CYS A 677 28.12 21.19 -11.01
C CYS A 677 29.63 21.45 -11.17
N THR A 678 29.97 22.73 -11.14
CA THR A 678 31.33 23.19 -11.33
C THR A 678 31.94 23.78 -10.06
N LYS A 679 31.12 24.34 -9.16
CA LYS A 679 31.56 24.93 -7.91
C LYS A 679 31.88 23.81 -6.89
N SER A 680 33.08 23.84 -6.32
CA SER A 680 33.51 22.87 -5.30
C SER A 680 32.57 22.83 -4.09
N GLU A 681 32.12 24.01 -3.64
CA GLU A 681 31.20 24.14 -2.49
C GLU A 681 29.91 23.38 -2.72
N THR A 682 29.28 23.55 -3.89
CA THR A 682 28.05 22.82 -4.28
C THR A 682 28.25 21.31 -4.24
N VAL A 683 29.36 20.84 -4.80
CA VAL A 683 29.64 19.41 -4.90
C VAL A 683 29.94 18.78 -3.52
N ILE A 684 30.71 19.52 -2.69
CA ILE A 684 31.04 19.03 -1.34
C ILE A 684 29.79 19.00 -0.45
N ASP A 685 28.94 20.03 -0.54
CA ASP A 685 27.70 20.07 0.23
C ASP A 685 26.75 18.94 -0.21
N GLY A 686 26.61 18.74 -1.52
CA GLY A 686 25.86 17.61 -2.06
C GLY A 686 26.44 16.25 -1.65
N ALA A 687 27.77 16.13 -1.61
CA ALA A 687 28.44 14.91 -1.14
C ALA A 687 28.12 14.61 0.33
N LYS A 688 28.00 15.63 1.21
CA LYS A 688 27.57 15.45 2.61
C LYS A 688 26.15 14.88 2.70
N VAL A 689 25.21 15.41 1.90
CA VAL A 689 23.85 14.91 1.84
C VAL A 689 23.82 13.44 1.41
N LEU A 690 24.53 13.10 0.34
CA LEU A 690 24.62 11.72 -0.14
C LEU A 690 25.33 10.80 0.86
N THR A 691 26.29 11.29 1.60
CA THR A 691 26.97 10.54 2.69
C THR A 691 25.98 10.22 3.82
N LYS A 692 25.11 11.18 4.16
CA LYS A 692 24.04 10.95 5.16
C LYS A 692 23.07 9.85 4.68
N LEU A 693 22.68 9.84 3.40
CA LEU A 693 21.90 8.76 2.79
C LEU A 693 22.66 7.42 2.78
N ALA A 694 23.95 7.45 2.53
CA ALA A 694 24.81 6.26 2.52
C ALA A 694 25.07 5.67 3.93
N SER A 695 24.64 6.37 4.98
CA SER A 695 24.65 5.92 6.37
C SER A 695 23.27 5.47 6.85
N SER A 696 22.27 5.37 5.95
CA SER A 696 20.93 4.90 6.26
C SER A 696 20.93 3.44 6.74
N ASP A 697 20.02 3.10 7.65
CA ASP A 697 19.75 1.72 8.06
C ASP A 697 19.15 0.88 6.93
N ASN A 698 18.42 1.51 6.01
CA ASN A 698 17.92 0.84 4.81
C ASN A 698 19.09 0.47 3.86
N LYS A 699 19.41 -0.82 3.79
CA LYS A 699 20.52 -1.39 2.99
C LYS A 699 20.49 -1.01 1.51
N TYR A 700 19.32 -0.82 0.93
CA TYR A 700 19.15 -0.47 -0.48
C TYR A 700 19.46 1.00 -0.73
N VAL A 701 18.93 1.89 0.13
CA VAL A 701 19.25 3.34 0.11
C VAL A 701 20.75 3.54 0.31
N LYS A 702 21.31 2.88 1.32
CA LYS A 702 22.75 2.90 1.61
C LYS A 702 23.59 2.52 0.40
N TYR A 703 23.31 1.36 -0.20
CA TYR A 703 24.04 0.88 -1.37
C TYR A 703 23.91 1.82 -2.58
N ALA A 704 22.69 2.29 -2.86
CA ALA A 704 22.45 3.21 -3.97
C ALA A 704 23.23 4.52 -3.80
N ALA A 705 23.18 5.13 -2.60
CA ALA A 705 23.89 6.37 -2.31
C ALA A 705 25.43 6.19 -2.39
N GLN A 706 25.98 5.09 -1.87
CA GLN A 706 27.40 4.76 -2.01
C GLN A 706 27.83 4.67 -3.48
N LYS A 707 27.02 3.99 -4.29
CA LYS A 707 27.26 3.88 -5.73
C LYS A 707 27.23 5.25 -6.42
N VAL A 708 26.26 6.09 -6.08
CA VAL A 708 26.14 7.46 -6.63
C VAL A 708 27.36 8.32 -6.29
N ILE A 709 27.82 8.30 -5.03
CA ILE A 709 29.02 9.05 -4.64
C ILE A 709 30.24 8.58 -5.45
N LYS A 710 30.40 7.26 -5.59
CA LYS A 710 31.53 6.71 -6.35
C LYS A 710 31.47 7.08 -7.83
N ASP A 711 30.33 6.84 -8.50
CA ASP A 711 30.20 6.94 -9.94
C ASP A 711 30.04 8.40 -10.42
N ASN A 712 29.27 9.21 -9.70
CA ASN A 712 28.93 10.56 -10.13
C ASN A 712 29.82 11.64 -9.52
N LEU A 713 30.52 11.39 -8.41
CA LEU A 713 31.40 12.37 -7.78
C LEU A 713 32.86 11.94 -7.87
N MET A 714 33.25 10.83 -7.26
CA MET A 714 34.67 10.42 -7.18
C MET A 714 35.28 10.21 -8.58
N ASN A 715 34.63 9.40 -9.42
CA ASN A 715 35.13 9.11 -10.77
C ASN A 715 35.13 10.35 -11.66
N VAL A 716 34.17 11.23 -11.51
CA VAL A 716 34.06 12.47 -12.30
C VAL A 716 35.17 13.45 -11.93
N TRP A 717 35.43 13.62 -10.63
CA TRP A 717 36.48 14.53 -10.17
C TRP A 717 37.89 13.96 -10.41
N GLN A 718 38.05 12.61 -10.39
CA GLN A 718 39.28 11.96 -10.87
C GLN A 718 39.49 12.27 -12.35
N GLY A 719 38.46 12.12 -13.19
CA GLY A 719 38.57 12.44 -14.63
C GLY A 719 38.89 13.93 -14.92
N LYS A 720 38.37 14.87 -14.08
CA LYS A 720 38.75 16.29 -14.16
C LYS A 720 40.23 16.48 -13.85
N GLU A 721 40.74 15.84 -12.80
CA GLU A 721 42.17 15.89 -12.42
C GLU A 721 43.06 15.34 -13.54
N ASP A 722 42.74 14.18 -14.10
CA ASP A 722 43.50 13.52 -15.16
C ASP A 722 43.54 14.40 -16.43
N LYS A 723 42.40 15.02 -16.76
CA LYS A 723 42.33 15.97 -17.90
C LYS A 723 43.21 17.18 -17.72
N LEU A 724 43.17 17.81 -16.54
CA LEU A 724 43.98 18.98 -16.20
C LEU A 724 45.49 18.64 -16.22
N ASN A 725 45.87 17.51 -15.65
CA ASN A 725 47.24 17.03 -15.69
C ASN A 725 47.71 16.84 -17.13
N GLY A 726 46.90 16.20 -18.00
CA GLY A 726 47.24 16.05 -19.43
C GLY A 726 47.40 17.38 -20.18
N GLN A 727 46.56 18.36 -19.87
CA GLN A 727 46.66 19.71 -20.44
C GLN A 727 47.95 20.44 -19.97
N ILE A 728 48.25 20.39 -18.68
CA ILE A 728 49.43 20.98 -18.07
C ILE A 728 50.71 20.36 -18.69
N ASP A 729 50.77 19.05 -18.82
CA ASP A 729 51.93 18.36 -19.41
C ASP A 729 52.14 18.72 -20.88
N LYS A 730 51.07 18.90 -21.64
CA LYS A 730 51.11 19.34 -23.03
C LYS A 730 51.70 20.77 -23.13
N LEU A 731 51.12 21.70 -22.38
CA LEU A 731 51.54 23.11 -22.40
C LEU A 731 52.98 23.33 -21.90
N LYS A 732 53.42 22.55 -20.89
CA LYS A 732 54.80 22.53 -20.41
C LYS A 732 55.80 22.10 -21.52
N LYS A 733 55.42 21.10 -22.32
CA LYS A 733 56.26 20.67 -23.48
C LYS A 733 56.35 21.75 -24.55
N GLU A 734 55.32 22.62 -24.67
CA GLU A 734 55.27 23.73 -25.57
C GLU A 734 55.82 25.03 -24.98
N ASN A 735 56.44 24.99 -23.77
CA ASN A 735 56.96 26.16 -23.01
C ASN A 735 55.92 27.26 -22.77
N GLN A 736 54.64 26.88 -22.59
CA GLN A 736 53.56 27.83 -22.34
C GLN A 736 53.28 27.94 -20.81
N ASP A 737 52.67 29.07 -20.40
CA ASP A 737 52.31 29.32 -19.02
C ASP A 737 51.17 28.38 -18.55
N VAL A 738 51.36 27.73 -17.42
CA VAL A 738 50.42 26.80 -16.82
C VAL A 738 49.92 27.24 -15.44
N THR A 739 50.18 28.50 -15.05
CA THR A 739 49.87 29.01 -13.70
C THR A 739 48.39 28.88 -13.36
N THR A 740 47.53 29.28 -14.29
CA THR A 740 46.04 29.18 -14.11
C THR A 740 45.57 27.75 -13.98
N LEU A 741 46.09 26.84 -14.83
CA LEU A 741 45.72 25.43 -14.80
C LEU A 741 46.22 24.73 -13.52
N ASN A 742 47.39 25.11 -13.00
CA ASN A 742 47.87 24.59 -11.73
C ASN A 742 47.00 25.06 -10.55
N ALA A 743 46.50 26.28 -10.56
CA ALA A 743 45.56 26.78 -9.56
C ALA A 743 44.24 26.00 -9.64
N GLU A 744 43.70 25.74 -10.82
CA GLU A 744 42.49 24.94 -11.04
C GLU A 744 42.70 23.49 -10.61
N LEU A 745 43.84 22.88 -10.96
CA LEU A 745 44.19 21.53 -10.55
C LEU A 745 44.19 21.38 -9.02
N LYS A 746 44.75 22.34 -8.29
CA LYS A 746 44.74 22.34 -6.83
C LYS A 746 43.32 22.32 -6.25
N VAL A 747 42.41 23.12 -6.80
CA VAL A 747 41.01 23.15 -6.40
C VAL A 747 40.34 21.79 -6.65
N VAL A 748 40.61 21.21 -7.82
CA VAL A 748 40.05 19.88 -8.17
C VAL A 748 40.56 18.80 -7.22
N GLN A 749 41.85 18.79 -6.89
CA GLN A 749 42.47 17.83 -5.96
C GLN A 749 41.94 17.98 -4.54
N GLU A 750 41.77 19.19 -4.04
CA GLU A 750 41.21 19.47 -2.72
C GLU A 750 39.75 19.00 -2.64
N THR A 751 38.95 19.29 -3.67
CA THR A 751 37.55 18.87 -3.76
C THR A 751 37.43 17.33 -3.79
N LYS A 752 38.21 16.68 -4.67
CA LYS A 752 38.26 15.20 -4.76
C LYS A 752 38.65 14.58 -3.42
N LYS A 753 39.67 15.13 -2.75
CA LYS A 753 40.08 14.66 -1.42
C LYS A 753 38.92 14.69 -0.43
N GLN A 754 38.20 15.80 -0.33
CA GLN A 754 37.07 15.93 0.58
C GLN A 754 35.93 14.93 0.26
N ILE A 755 35.64 14.68 -1.04
CA ILE A 755 34.66 13.67 -1.44
C ILE A 755 35.12 12.27 -1.01
N VAL A 756 36.40 11.93 -1.17
CA VAL A 756 36.98 10.65 -0.78
C VAL A 756 36.96 10.49 0.75
N ASP A 757 37.29 11.54 1.49
CA ASP A 757 37.26 11.53 2.96
C ASP A 757 35.84 11.30 3.48
N LEU A 758 34.83 11.96 2.91
CA LEU A 758 33.40 11.74 3.20
C LEU A 758 32.99 10.31 2.88
N TYR A 759 33.36 9.78 1.71
CA TYR A 759 33.06 8.39 1.34
C TYR A 759 33.70 7.36 2.30
N ASN A 760 34.94 7.60 2.72
CA ASN A 760 35.63 6.72 3.66
C ASN A 760 35.08 6.78 5.09
N SER A 761 34.42 7.89 5.47
CA SER A 761 33.75 8.01 6.77
C SER A 761 32.55 7.06 6.89
N ILE A 762 31.91 6.67 5.76
CA ILE A 762 30.78 5.72 5.73
C ILE A 762 31.22 4.30 6.10
N LYS A 763 32.49 3.95 5.85
CA LYS A 763 33.04 2.59 6.04
C LYS A 763 33.48 2.31 7.50
N LYS A 764 33.52 3.33 8.32
CA LYS A 764 33.82 3.23 9.75
C LYS A 764 32.54 3.14 10.57
#